data_77085869293f074aa1f215924eaaa1c9
#
_entry.id   77085869293f074aa1f215924eaaa1c9
#
_cell.length_a   1.000
_cell.length_b   1.000
_cell.length_c   1.000
_cell.angle_alpha   90.00
_cell.angle_beta   90.00
_cell.angle_gamma   90.00
#
_symmetry.space_group_name_H-M   'P 1'
#
loop_
_entity.id
_entity.type
_entity.pdbx_description
1 polymer ?
#
loop_
_entity_poly.entity_id
_entity_poly.type
_entity_poly.pdbx_seq_one_letter_code
_entity_poly.pdbx_strand_id
1 'polypeptide(L)'
;MIFFSPRQVRRAFCALCCFANLVFAPRATANFSGQSAPPVQDSPKQSSEQGPPQRIPRQQSQTTAALDGLVREANSASTLLPVAAAIVTLRNAQSGQVFSATTSAEGVFRIFPLPPGHYQLRVEVKDYAPFVVDDLTLQASEVVTLEISLVTVAAMETRSRLPRLPELGPALSAEAPPSFGAYREFRHRLDSDPKYIENISPDTLPPVADIYNTVPNRWALEQPDYRRYSQRGEYVYTKHRWYDPFNRNRLKGDEPIWPERFGQQVFLNITASSESFFDGRRVPSPSNVSTERPGSSGFFGKGEQSFFDQTIRFTLDLFHGDAAFKPVDWRIRITPELSLNNLKVRELGIVGPDPRSGTNRFDDHAGLQEAFVEVKLHDLGPNYDFISARAGIQQFNADFRGFLFVDEQPALRIFGNLHSDRIEYNLAYFHFLEKNTNSGLNTFDRRHQQALLGNVYLQDFFFPGYTAEFVAAWNKDDPSLHYDDKGFLVRPSPIGNVINQNPAGGPLLHGIRVGYFGWLGSGHIHRLNLTHAFYQAIGEDTFNPIAARRVTVNAQMAAAEISYDKDWIRYRVSTFYTSGDGNPRDGRARGFDSIVDLPNFAGGLFSFWNREGIRLLGSGILLTTPGSLIPSLRASKEEGQANFVNPGIFLANAGADFELTPKLRGFANFNFLRFERTETLEFLLFQSPIHHTIGEDFGIGVEYRPPLSENIVLTGGASALQPGQGFKDIYTGRTLFSLFGSVKLTF
;
A
#
# COMPACT_ATOMS: atom_id res chain seq x y z
N MET A 1 -7.41 2.61 34.23
CA MET A 1 -6.40 3.06 33.27
C MET A 1 -5.07 3.18 34.00
N ILE A 2 -4.16 2.25 33.78
CA ILE A 2 -2.84 2.26 34.43
C ILE A 2 -1.90 2.98 33.47
N PHE A 3 -1.50 4.20 33.79
CA PHE A 3 -0.53 4.98 33.02
C PHE A 3 0.88 4.48 33.35
N PHE A 4 1.55 3.88 32.40
CA PHE A 4 2.99 3.61 32.50
C PHE A 4 3.77 4.86 32.09
N SER A 5 4.78 5.22 32.91
CA SER A 5 5.65 6.34 32.56
C SER A 5 6.58 5.97 31.40
N PRO A 6 7.05 6.93 30.58
CA PRO A 6 7.96 6.68 29.45
C PRO A 6 9.21 5.88 29.82
N ARG A 7 9.69 6.00 31.06
CA ARG A 7 10.85 5.24 31.58
C ARG A 7 10.53 3.77 31.85
N GLN A 8 9.29 3.41 32.14
CA GLN A 8 8.88 2.01 32.35
C GLN A 8 8.66 1.29 31.02
N VAL A 9 8.17 1.96 30.00
CA VAL A 9 8.06 1.44 28.63
C VAL A 9 9.46 1.19 28.05
N ARG A 10 10.43 2.10 28.26
CA ARG A 10 11.84 1.90 27.88
C ARG A 10 12.45 0.65 28.51
N ARG A 11 12.19 0.35 29.78
CA ARG A 11 12.76 -0.83 30.48
C ARG A 11 12.14 -2.15 30.03
N ALA A 12 10.85 -2.19 29.74
CA ALA A 12 10.18 -3.38 29.20
C ALA A 12 10.64 -3.68 27.76
N PHE A 13 10.86 -2.65 26.93
CA PHE A 13 11.32 -2.80 25.55
C PHE A 13 12.80 -3.20 25.46
N CYS A 14 13.68 -2.67 26.34
CA CYS A 14 15.08 -3.11 26.42
C CYS A 14 15.24 -4.60 26.77
N ALA A 15 14.37 -5.14 27.60
CA ALA A 15 14.39 -6.56 27.93
C ALA A 15 13.99 -7.45 26.73
N LEU A 16 13.09 -6.98 25.85
CA LEU A 16 12.69 -7.71 24.64
C LEU A 16 13.77 -7.61 23.52
N CYS A 17 14.44 -6.47 23.40
CA CYS A 17 15.50 -6.25 22.40
C CYS A 17 16.78 -7.04 22.70
N CYS A 18 17.08 -7.35 23.95
CA CYS A 18 18.24 -8.17 24.31
C CYS A 18 18.12 -9.62 23.84
N PHE A 19 16.92 -10.12 23.62
CA PHE A 19 16.72 -11.49 23.11
C PHE A 19 16.89 -11.62 21.59
N ALA A 20 16.65 -10.54 20.82
CA ALA A 20 16.77 -10.55 19.37
C ALA A 20 18.21 -10.35 18.84
N ASN A 21 19.09 -9.73 19.64
CA ASN A 21 20.46 -9.39 19.24
C ASN A 21 21.52 -10.47 19.55
N LEU A 22 21.13 -11.63 20.07
CA LEU A 22 22.09 -12.70 20.46
C LEU A 22 22.43 -13.67 19.34
N VAL A 23 21.87 -13.54 18.14
CA VAL A 23 22.04 -14.54 17.06
C VAL A 23 22.92 -14.07 15.89
N PHE A 24 23.08 -12.75 15.67
CA PHE A 24 23.93 -12.28 14.55
C PHE A 24 24.65 -10.97 14.89
N ALA A 25 25.92 -11.03 15.23
CA ALA A 25 26.81 -9.89 15.21
C ALA A 25 28.06 -10.20 14.39
N PRO A 26 28.35 -9.46 13.32
CA PRO A 26 29.71 -9.06 13.04
C PRO A 26 29.92 -7.58 13.31
N ARG A 27 31.00 -7.26 14.01
CA ARG A 27 31.47 -5.89 14.25
C ARG A 27 31.92 -5.24 12.95
N ALA A 28 31.31 -4.15 12.58
CA ALA A 28 31.94 -3.15 11.69
C ALA A 28 31.38 -1.76 12.04
N THR A 29 32.29 -0.89 12.46
CA THR A 29 32.06 0.52 12.76
C THR A 29 32.02 1.33 11.47
N ALA A 30 30.91 1.95 11.16
CA ALA A 30 30.85 3.12 10.27
C ALA A 30 29.57 3.95 10.57
N ASN A 31 29.75 5.22 10.83
CA ASN A 31 28.72 6.19 11.15
C ASN A 31 28.07 6.77 9.90
N PHE A 32 26.75 6.75 9.81
CA PHE A 32 26.04 7.45 8.73
C PHE A 32 24.55 7.72 9.01
N SER A 33 24.01 8.76 8.45
CA SER A 33 22.82 9.48 8.88
C SER A 33 21.83 9.89 7.77
N GLY A 34 20.54 10.09 7.99
CA GLY A 34 19.65 10.77 7.29
C GLY A 34 18.18 10.68 7.26
N GLN A 35 17.24 10.87 7.11
CA GLN A 35 15.79 10.99 7.22
C GLN A 35 15.06 9.69 6.91
N SER A 36 14.05 9.40 7.71
CA SER A 36 13.14 8.28 7.53
C SER A 36 12.60 8.24 6.10
N ALA A 37 12.92 7.17 5.40
CA ALA A 37 12.12 6.80 4.25
C ALA A 37 10.67 6.60 4.70
N PRO A 38 9.69 6.96 3.89
CA PRO A 38 8.33 6.56 4.15
C PRO A 38 8.31 5.03 4.33
N PRO A 39 7.54 4.52 5.28
CA PRO A 39 7.41 3.08 5.42
C PRO A 39 7.07 2.51 4.05
N VAL A 40 7.92 1.64 3.56
CA VAL A 40 7.55 0.79 2.42
C VAL A 40 6.27 0.12 2.85
N GLN A 41 5.18 0.39 2.16
CA GLN A 41 3.91 -0.24 2.45
C GLN A 41 4.14 -1.74 2.42
N ASP A 42 4.03 -2.37 3.60
CA ASP A 42 3.95 -3.81 3.68
C ASP A 42 2.88 -4.26 2.70
N SER A 43 3.28 -5.00 1.68
CA SER A 43 2.32 -5.74 0.87
C SER A 43 1.55 -6.61 1.85
N PRO A 44 0.25 -6.40 2.04
CA PRO A 44 -0.48 -7.13 3.04
C PRO A 44 -0.41 -8.61 2.67
N LYS A 45 0.24 -9.41 3.49
CA LYS A 45 -0.26 -10.76 3.66
C LYS A 45 -1.75 -10.57 3.93
N GLN A 46 -2.60 -11.27 3.20
CA GLN A 46 -4.04 -11.25 3.32
C GLN A 46 -4.51 -11.27 4.78
N SER A 47 -4.36 -10.17 5.47
CA SER A 47 -5.21 -9.82 6.58
C SER A 47 -6.32 -9.02 5.93
N SER A 48 -7.55 -9.38 6.18
CA SER A 48 -8.77 -8.78 5.67
C SER A 48 -8.96 -7.33 6.15
N GLU A 49 -7.90 -6.53 6.09
CA GLU A 49 -8.05 -5.09 6.19
C GLU A 49 -8.44 -4.60 4.82
N GLN A 50 -9.71 -4.32 4.67
CA GLN A 50 -10.25 -3.53 3.60
C GLN A 50 -9.79 -2.08 3.79
N GLY A 51 -8.50 -1.85 3.52
CA GLY A 51 -8.07 -0.58 2.96
C GLY A 51 -8.59 -0.54 1.53
N PRO A 52 -8.64 0.61 0.88
CA PRO A 52 -8.94 0.68 -0.54
C PRO A 52 -8.12 -0.39 -1.26
N PRO A 53 -8.69 -1.10 -2.24
CA PRO A 53 -8.02 -2.23 -2.86
C PRO A 53 -6.69 -1.80 -3.44
N GLN A 54 -5.65 -1.84 -2.64
CA GLN A 54 -4.28 -1.88 -3.13
C GLN A 54 -4.01 -3.30 -3.62
N ARG A 55 -4.87 -3.79 -4.47
CA ARG A 55 -4.50 -4.82 -5.41
C ARG A 55 -3.73 -4.10 -6.52
N ILE A 56 -2.43 -3.94 -6.32
CA ILE A 56 -1.56 -4.14 -7.46
C ILE A 56 -1.77 -5.62 -7.79
N PRO A 57 -2.49 -5.97 -8.86
CA PRO A 57 -2.54 -7.35 -9.28
C PRO A 57 -1.08 -7.75 -9.49
N ARG A 58 -0.61 -8.83 -8.88
CA ARG A 58 0.49 -9.57 -9.49
C ARG A 58 -0.03 -9.95 -10.87
N GLN A 59 0.21 -9.11 -11.86
CA GLN A 59 -0.05 -9.45 -13.24
C GLN A 59 0.95 -10.54 -13.60
N GLN A 60 0.51 -11.80 -13.50
CA GLN A 60 1.02 -12.79 -14.43
C GLN A 60 0.83 -12.18 -15.83
N SER A 61 1.82 -12.35 -16.69
CA SER A 61 1.81 -11.73 -18.02
C SER A 61 0.43 -11.96 -18.65
N GLN A 62 -0.29 -10.88 -18.95
CA GLN A 62 -1.69 -10.89 -19.37
C GLN A 62 -1.93 -11.52 -20.76
N THR A 63 -0.93 -12.19 -21.33
CA THR A 63 -0.96 -12.81 -22.67
C THR A 63 -1.03 -14.32 -22.65
N THR A 64 -0.92 -14.96 -21.50
CA THR A 64 -0.88 -16.42 -21.41
C THR A 64 -1.94 -16.92 -20.43
N ALA A 65 -2.56 -18.03 -20.78
CA ALA A 65 -3.45 -18.79 -19.90
C ALA A 65 -2.67 -19.90 -19.20
N ALA A 66 -3.27 -20.48 -18.15
CA ALA A 66 -2.77 -21.69 -17.49
C ALA A 66 -3.90 -22.72 -17.39
N LEU A 67 -3.54 -24.00 -17.49
CA LEU A 67 -4.43 -25.12 -17.21
C LEU A 67 -3.87 -25.91 -16.04
N ASP A 68 -4.59 -25.90 -14.93
CA ASP A 68 -4.31 -26.70 -13.74
C ASP A 68 -5.32 -27.84 -13.68
N GLY A 69 -4.96 -28.98 -13.10
CA GLY A 69 -5.95 -30.02 -12.91
C GLY A 69 -5.51 -31.14 -12.00
N LEU A 70 -6.50 -31.96 -11.64
CA LEU A 70 -6.36 -33.12 -10.79
C LEU A 70 -6.97 -34.32 -11.49
N VAL A 71 -6.18 -35.39 -11.66
CA VAL A 71 -6.60 -36.62 -12.28
C VAL A 71 -6.83 -37.70 -11.19
N ARG A 72 -8.04 -38.26 -11.15
CA ARG A 72 -8.46 -39.27 -10.16
C ARG A 72 -9.06 -40.48 -10.84
N GLU A 73 -9.07 -41.60 -10.13
CA GLU A 73 -9.78 -42.80 -10.54
C GLU A 73 -11.28 -42.69 -10.15
N ALA A 74 -12.15 -42.91 -11.11
CA ALA A 74 -13.58 -43.00 -10.87
C ALA A 74 -13.92 -44.40 -10.32
N ASN A 75 -13.96 -44.55 -8.99
CA ASN A 75 -14.36 -45.80 -8.35
C ASN A 75 -15.71 -45.62 -7.64
N SER A 76 -16.55 -46.66 -7.68
CA SER A 76 -17.90 -46.68 -7.10
C SER A 76 -17.93 -46.72 -5.56
N ALA A 77 -16.79 -46.75 -4.90
CA ALA A 77 -16.68 -46.67 -3.45
C ALA A 77 -16.01 -45.31 -3.13
N SER A 78 -16.53 -44.52 -2.24
CA SER A 78 -16.28 -43.17 -1.81
C SER A 78 -14.81 -42.70 -1.57
N THR A 79 -13.83 -43.33 -2.17
CA THR A 79 -12.41 -42.99 -2.09
C THR A 79 -11.88 -42.73 -3.49
N LEU A 80 -11.78 -41.45 -3.85
CA LEU A 80 -11.18 -41.01 -5.13
C LEU A 80 -9.66 -41.09 -5.01
N LEU A 81 -9.04 -42.10 -5.63
CA LEU A 81 -7.58 -42.27 -5.62
C LEU A 81 -6.93 -41.36 -6.70
N PRO A 82 -5.85 -40.64 -6.39
CA PRO A 82 -5.13 -39.85 -7.38
C PRO A 82 -4.43 -40.78 -8.39
N VAL A 83 -4.42 -40.38 -9.68
CA VAL A 83 -3.75 -41.12 -10.76
C VAL A 83 -2.44 -40.41 -11.10
N ALA A 84 -1.32 -41.05 -10.72
CA ALA A 84 0.02 -40.57 -11.03
C ALA A 84 0.46 -40.96 -12.44
N ALA A 85 1.43 -40.21 -12.99
CA ALA A 85 2.06 -40.48 -14.29
C ALA A 85 1.07 -40.49 -15.49
N ALA A 86 -0.10 -39.89 -15.37
CA ALA A 86 -0.99 -39.67 -16.49
C ALA A 86 -0.43 -38.59 -17.42
N ILE A 87 -0.40 -38.84 -18.71
CA ILE A 87 0.06 -37.89 -19.72
C ILE A 87 -1.14 -37.04 -20.14
N VAL A 88 -1.07 -35.76 -19.82
CA VAL A 88 -2.06 -34.75 -20.19
C VAL A 88 -1.54 -34.01 -21.42
N THR A 89 -2.24 -34.11 -22.55
CA THR A 89 -1.88 -33.46 -23.82
C THR A 89 -2.93 -32.45 -24.20
N LEU A 90 -2.49 -31.23 -24.50
CA LEU A 90 -3.34 -30.13 -24.91
C LEU A 90 -2.94 -29.68 -26.31
N ARG A 91 -3.81 -29.79 -27.29
CA ARG A 91 -3.57 -29.42 -28.68
C ARG A 91 -4.38 -28.18 -29.05
N ASN A 92 -3.71 -27.12 -29.49
CA ASN A 92 -4.40 -25.93 -29.97
C ASN A 92 -5.11 -26.21 -31.30
N ALA A 93 -6.40 -25.95 -31.37
CA ALA A 93 -7.23 -26.25 -32.53
C ALA A 93 -6.87 -25.41 -33.77
N GLN A 94 -6.37 -24.19 -33.57
CA GLN A 94 -6.05 -23.27 -34.67
C GLN A 94 -4.60 -23.42 -35.16
N SER A 95 -3.63 -23.47 -34.22
CA SER A 95 -2.19 -23.53 -34.55
C SER A 95 -1.65 -24.95 -34.69
N GLY A 96 -2.38 -25.96 -34.20
CA GLY A 96 -1.92 -27.35 -34.13
C GLY A 96 -0.80 -27.60 -33.09
N GLN A 97 -0.39 -26.58 -32.36
CA GLN A 97 0.65 -26.67 -31.34
C GLN A 97 0.20 -27.59 -30.20
N VAL A 98 1.14 -28.42 -29.71
CA VAL A 98 0.87 -29.41 -28.66
C VAL A 98 1.66 -29.06 -27.41
N PHE A 99 1.00 -29.05 -26.27
CA PHE A 99 1.56 -28.90 -24.95
C PHE A 99 1.27 -30.17 -24.16
N SER A 100 2.18 -30.57 -23.27
CA SER A 100 1.97 -31.77 -22.46
C SER A 100 2.53 -31.60 -21.06
N ALA A 101 1.87 -32.25 -20.09
CA ALA A 101 2.33 -32.38 -18.72
C ALA A 101 2.07 -33.80 -18.22
N THR A 102 2.78 -34.23 -17.18
CA THR A 102 2.56 -35.52 -16.51
C THR A 102 2.10 -35.26 -15.10
N THR A 103 1.10 -36.01 -14.63
CA THR A 103 0.57 -35.85 -13.27
C THR A 103 1.58 -36.31 -12.21
N SER A 104 1.62 -35.58 -11.09
CA SER A 104 2.41 -35.92 -9.91
C SER A 104 1.89 -37.16 -9.18
N ALA A 105 2.55 -37.58 -8.10
CA ALA A 105 2.08 -38.68 -7.25
C ALA A 105 0.68 -38.42 -6.63
N GLU A 106 0.33 -37.13 -6.46
CA GLU A 106 -0.96 -36.68 -5.96
C GLU A 106 -1.99 -36.47 -7.09
N GLY A 107 -1.66 -36.85 -8.33
CA GLY A 107 -2.53 -36.71 -9.50
C GLY A 107 -2.65 -35.30 -10.06
N VAL A 108 -1.84 -34.34 -9.59
CA VAL A 108 -1.91 -32.93 -10.00
C VAL A 108 -1.04 -32.68 -11.23
N PHE A 109 -1.54 -31.85 -12.17
CA PHE A 109 -0.76 -31.36 -13.31
C PHE A 109 -0.96 -29.87 -13.49
N ARG A 110 0.01 -29.23 -14.17
CA ARG A 110 -0.06 -27.85 -14.62
C ARG A 110 0.60 -27.66 -15.96
N ILE A 111 -0.10 -26.98 -16.88
CA ILE A 111 0.44 -26.58 -18.19
C ILE A 111 0.42 -25.07 -18.27
N PHE A 112 1.62 -24.48 -18.35
CA PHE A 112 1.85 -23.04 -18.43
C PHE A 112 3.23 -22.77 -19.07
N PRO A 113 3.41 -21.71 -19.89
CA PRO A 113 2.38 -20.76 -20.37
C PRO A 113 1.62 -21.30 -21.57
N LEU A 114 0.32 -20.99 -21.67
CA LEU A 114 -0.53 -21.36 -22.79
C LEU A 114 -1.02 -20.12 -23.53
N PRO A 115 -0.92 -20.03 -24.87
CA PRO A 115 -1.59 -18.99 -25.66
C PRO A 115 -3.11 -19.08 -25.46
N PRO A 116 -3.83 -17.94 -25.45
CA PRO A 116 -5.31 -18.00 -25.49
C PRO A 116 -5.81 -18.66 -26.77
N GLY A 117 -6.90 -19.41 -26.67
CA GLY A 117 -7.47 -20.07 -27.85
C GLY A 117 -8.31 -21.31 -27.50
N HIS A 118 -8.72 -22.04 -28.53
CA HIS A 118 -9.45 -23.29 -28.42
C HIS A 118 -8.51 -24.47 -28.44
N TYR A 119 -8.72 -25.40 -27.53
CA TYR A 119 -7.85 -26.55 -27.32
C TYR A 119 -8.64 -27.86 -27.25
N GLN A 120 -8.01 -28.92 -27.75
CA GLN A 120 -8.42 -30.28 -27.46
C GLN A 120 -7.54 -30.84 -26.34
N LEU A 121 -8.16 -31.26 -25.24
CA LEU A 121 -7.50 -31.90 -24.12
C LEU A 121 -7.62 -33.41 -24.22
N ARG A 122 -6.53 -34.15 -24.04
CA ARG A 122 -6.49 -35.63 -23.97
C ARG A 122 -5.62 -36.06 -22.78
N VAL A 123 -6.18 -37.01 -22.01
CA VAL A 123 -5.46 -37.58 -20.86
C VAL A 123 -5.35 -39.07 -21.05
N GLU A 124 -4.14 -39.59 -21.00
CA GLU A 124 -3.83 -41.00 -21.19
C GLU A 124 -2.94 -41.52 -20.07
N VAL A 125 -3.29 -42.70 -19.59
CA VAL A 125 -2.49 -43.47 -18.65
C VAL A 125 -2.73 -44.96 -18.87
N LYS A 126 -1.74 -45.79 -18.61
CA LYS A 126 -1.83 -47.24 -18.78
C LYS A 126 -2.98 -47.82 -17.92
N ASP A 127 -3.73 -48.76 -18.48
CA ASP A 127 -4.86 -49.46 -17.84
C ASP A 127 -6.12 -48.63 -17.60
N TYR A 128 -6.19 -47.39 -18.10
CA TYR A 128 -7.39 -46.52 -18.06
C TYR A 128 -7.88 -46.18 -19.47
N ALA A 129 -9.17 -45.91 -19.58
CA ALA A 129 -9.74 -45.39 -20.81
C ALA A 129 -9.27 -43.93 -21.02
N PRO A 130 -8.93 -43.56 -22.27
CA PRO A 130 -8.49 -42.17 -22.54
C PRO A 130 -9.66 -41.21 -22.32
N PHE A 131 -9.37 -40.07 -21.66
CA PHE A 131 -10.32 -38.99 -21.47
C PHE A 131 -10.06 -37.90 -22.49
N VAL A 132 -11.09 -37.41 -23.18
CA VAL A 132 -10.97 -36.42 -24.25
C VAL A 132 -12.02 -35.33 -24.03
N VAL A 133 -11.59 -34.05 -24.16
CA VAL A 133 -12.46 -32.89 -24.25
C VAL A 133 -12.11 -32.17 -25.57
N ASP A 134 -13.08 -32.12 -26.48
CA ASP A 134 -12.83 -31.65 -27.85
C ASP A 134 -12.77 -30.14 -28.00
N ASP A 135 -13.38 -29.36 -27.12
CA ASP A 135 -13.35 -27.92 -27.14
C ASP A 135 -13.17 -27.33 -25.72
N LEU A 136 -11.95 -26.95 -25.38
CA LEU A 136 -11.60 -26.26 -24.16
C LEU A 136 -11.13 -24.85 -24.56
N THR A 137 -11.89 -23.83 -24.20
CA THR A 137 -11.54 -22.45 -24.50
C THR A 137 -10.75 -21.86 -23.33
N LEU A 138 -9.55 -21.33 -23.62
CA LEU A 138 -8.70 -20.61 -22.66
C LEU A 138 -8.60 -19.15 -23.07
N GLN A 139 -8.96 -18.26 -22.15
CA GLN A 139 -8.84 -16.79 -22.35
C GLN A 139 -7.50 -16.27 -21.81
N ALA A 140 -7.10 -15.09 -22.29
CA ALA A 140 -5.88 -14.44 -21.80
C ALA A 140 -6.00 -14.16 -20.27
N SER A 141 -4.95 -14.50 -19.55
CA SER A 141 -4.87 -14.37 -18.07
C SER A 141 -5.79 -15.34 -17.28
N GLU A 142 -6.40 -16.27 -17.94
CA GLU A 142 -7.27 -17.26 -17.32
C GLU A 142 -6.46 -18.44 -16.77
N VAL A 143 -6.82 -18.88 -15.56
CA VAL A 143 -6.37 -20.16 -14.99
C VAL A 143 -7.58 -21.07 -14.90
N VAL A 144 -7.66 -22.05 -15.78
CA VAL A 144 -8.72 -23.05 -15.75
C VAL A 144 -8.27 -24.23 -14.90
N THR A 145 -9.11 -24.63 -13.94
CA THR A 145 -8.86 -25.82 -13.12
C THR A 145 -9.84 -26.92 -13.48
N LEU A 146 -9.33 -28.10 -13.85
CA LEU A 146 -10.13 -29.26 -14.23
C LEU A 146 -9.94 -30.41 -13.25
N GLU A 147 -11.04 -31.05 -12.87
CA GLU A 147 -11.03 -32.33 -12.18
C GLU A 147 -11.42 -33.43 -13.17
N ILE A 148 -10.50 -34.37 -13.42
CA ILE A 148 -10.61 -35.39 -14.45
C ILE A 148 -10.73 -36.77 -13.78
N SER A 149 -11.84 -37.46 -14.01
CA SER A 149 -12.08 -38.79 -13.49
C SER A 149 -11.85 -39.84 -14.57
N LEU A 150 -10.85 -40.70 -14.39
CA LEU A 150 -10.52 -41.78 -15.31
C LEU A 150 -11.16 -43.09 -14.86
N VAL A 151 -11.66 -43.85 -15.81
CA VAL A 151 -12.27 -45.18 -15.59
C VAL A 151 -11.29 -46.27 -16.07
N THR A 152 -11.06 -47.28 -15.25
CA THR A 152 -10.23 -48.43 -15.66
C THR A 152 -10.88 -49.22 -16.80
N VAL A 153 -10.06 -49.76 -17.72
CA VAL A 153 -10.52 -50.54 -18.85
C VAL A 153 -11.33 -51.76 -18.35
N ALA A 154 -10.92 -52.40 -17.26
CA ALA A 154 -11.62 -53.52 -16.62
C ALA A 154 -13.04 -53.14 -16.13
N ALA A 155 -13.21 -51.90 -15.59
CA ALA A 155 -14.52 -51.42 -15.17
C ALA A 155 -15.43 -51.09 -16.35
N MET A 156 -14.87 -50.70 -17.49
CA MET A 156 -15.61 -50.45 -18.73
C MET A 156 -16.12 -51.73 -19.37
N GLU A 157 -15.35 -52.83 -19.37
CA GLU A 157 -15.77 -54.14 -19.85
C GLU A 157 -16.85 -54.73 -18.94
N THR A 158 -16.81 -54.51 -17.65
CA THR A 158 -17.84 -54.95 -16.71
C THR A 158 -19.15 -54.21 -16.93
N ARG A 159 -19.11 -52.89 -17.26
CA ARG A 159 -20.30 -52.11 -17.60
C ARG A 159 -20.97 -52.55 -18.92
N SER A 160 -20.21 -53.02 -19.89
CA SER A 160 -20.76 -53.52 -21.18
C SER A 160 -21.51 -54.84 -21.06
N ARG A 161 -21.37 -55.57 -19.95
CA ARG A 161 -22.05 -56.88 -19.69
C ARG A 161 -23.31 -56.77 -18.86
N LEU A 162 -23.73 -55.56 -18.42
CA LEU A 162 -25.00 -55.37 -17.71
C LEU A 162 -26.17 -55.30 -18.72
N PRO A 163 -27.34 -55.90 -18.41
CA PRO A 163 -28.52 -55.85 -19.31
C PRO A 163 -28.97 -54.41 -19.49
N ARG A 164 -29.27 -54.00 -20.73
CA ARG A 164 -29.83 -52.69 -21.05
C ARG A 164 -31.15 -52.49 -20.33
N LEU A 165 -31.27 -51.47 -19.54
CA LEU A 165 -32.56 -50.97 -19.06
C LEU A 165 -33.38 -50.45 -20.25
N PRO A 166 -34.73 -50.56 -20.21
CA PRO A 166 -35.60 -50.12 -21.32
C PRO A 166 -35.42 -48.61 -21.58
N GLU A 167 -35.42 -48.25 -22.87
CA GLU A 167 -35.30 -46.88 -23.35
C GLU A 167 -36.40 -46.00 -22.75
N LEU A 168 -35.98 -45.03 -21.94
CA LEU A 168 -36.80 -43.87 -21.59
C LEU A 168 -36.91 -42.99 -22.83
N GLY A 169 -38.11 -42.54 -23.16
CA GLY A 169 -38.50 -41.81 -24.34
C GLY A 169 -37.63 -40.57 -24.69
N PRO A 170 -37.93 -39.85 -25.78
CA PRO A 170 -37.00 -38.95 -26.46
C PRO A 170 -36.41 -37.91 -25.51
N ALA A 171 -35.08 -37.88 -25.48
CA ALA A 171 -34.32 -36.90 -24.73
C ALA A 171 -34.78 -35.49 -25.10
N LEU A 172 -35.21 -34.71 -24.12
CA LEU A 172 -35.31 -33.30 -24.23
C LEU A 172 -33.94 -32.79 -24.73
N SER A 173 -33.92 -32.03 -25.82
CA SER A 173 -32.76 -31.43 -26.40
C SER A 173 -31.94 -30.73 -25.30
N ALA A 174 -30.70 -31.14 -25.14
CA ALA A 174 -29.77 -30.43 -24.26
C ALA A 174 -29.63 -28.98 -24.79
N GLU A 175 -30.32 -28.05 -24.15
CA GLU A 175 -30.02 -26.63 -24.31
C GLU A 175 -28.59 -26.41 -23.91
N ALA A 176 -27.85 -25.66 -24.73
CA ALA A 176 -26.50 -25.21 -24.41
C ALA A 176 -26.47 -24.57 -23.02
N PRO A 177 -25.41 -24.78 -22.21
CA PRO A 177 -25.31 -24.17 -20.87
C PRO A 177 -25.53 -22.67 -21.01
N PRO A 178 -26.32 -22.04 -20.12
CA PRO A 178 -26.67 -20.64 -20.20
C PRO A 178 -25.40 -19.80 -20.20
N SER A 179 -25.32 -18.81 -21.09
CA SER A 179 -24.24 -17.86 -21.12
C SER A 179 -24.10 -17.19 -19.74
N PHE A 180 -22.92 -16.72 -19.41
CA PHE A 180 -22.62 -16.06 -18.11
C PHE A 180 -23.63 -14.95 -17.75
N GLY A 181 -24.20 -14.26 -18.77
CA GLY A 181 -25.30 -13.32 -18.61
C GLY A 181 -26.61 -13.96 -18.11
N ALA A 182 -26.97 -15.15 -18.62
CA ALA A 182 -28.16 -15.85 -18.19
C ALA A 182 -28.02 -16.40 -16.74
N TYR A 183 -26.80 -16.77 -16.33
CA TYR A 183 -26.51 -17.14 -14.94
C TYR A 183 -26.67 -15.96 -13.98
N ARG A 184 -26.29 -14.75 -14.43
CA ARG A 184 -26.46 -13.49 -13.68
C ARG A 184 -27.94 -13.13 -13.54
N GLU A 185 -28.73 -13.30 -14.59
CA GLU A 185 -30.18 -13.05 -14.58
C GLU A 185 -30.94 -14.08 -13.73
N PHE A 186 -30.53 -15.33 -13.76
CA PHE A 186 -31.07 -16.40 -12.93
C PHE A 186 -30.80 -16.13 -11.44
N ARG A 187 -29.59 -15.70 -11.10
CA ARG A 187 -29.20 -15.31 -9.74
C ARG A 187 -30.00 -14.11 -9.24
N HIS A 188 -30.21 -13.11 -10.09
CA HIS A 188 -30.99 -11.92 -9.75
C HIS A 188 -32.48 -12.26 -9.49
N ARG A 189 -33.01 -13.24 -10.17
CA ARG A 189 -34.39 -13.75 -9.90
C ARG A 189 -34.48 -14.52 -8.59
N LEU A 190 -33.48 -15.33 -8.25
CA LEU A 190 -33.43 -16.04 -6.97
C LEU A 190 -33.34 -15.09 -5.79
N ASP A 191 -32.57 -13.98 -5.91
CA ASP A 191 -32.39 -13.00 -4.86
C ASP A 191 -33.61 -12.07 -4.71
N SER A 192 -34.43 -11.92 -5.76
CA SER A 192 -35.55 -10.97 -5.78
C SER A 192 -36.94 -11.59 -5.50
N ASP A 193 -37.07 -12.91 -5.53
CA ASP A 193 -38.38 -13.56 -5.28
C ASP A 193 -38.25 -14.74 -4.31
N PRO A 194 -38.44 -14.51 -2.99
CA PRO A 194 -38.44 -15.58 -1.99
C PRO A 194 -39.43 -16.70 -2.23
N LYS A 195 -40.53 -16.46 -2.96
CA LYS A 195 -41.55 -17.46 -3.27
C LYS A 195 -41.06 -18.48 -4.29
N TYR A 196 -39.98 -18.22 -5.04
CA TYR A 196 -39.39 -19.16 -5.96
C TYR A 196 -38.74 -20.36 -5.25
N ILE A 197 -38.29 -20.18 -4.03
CA ILE A 197 -37.64 -21.20 -3.20
C ILE A 197 -38.70 -22.07 -2.51
N GLU A 198 -39.87 -21.52 -2.15
CA GLU A 198 -40.93 -22.29 -1.47
C GLU A 198 -41.64 -23.30 -2.36
N ASN A 199 -41.54 -23.20 -3.69
CA ASN A 199 -42.21 -24.08 -4.64
C ASN A 199 -41.36 -25.26 -5.12
N ILE A 200 -40.12 -25.41 -4.67
CA ILE A 200 -39.28 -26.56 -4.98
C ILE A 200 -39.49 -27.61 -3.89
N SER A 201 -40.31 -28.62 -4.18
CA SER A 201 -40.48 -29.74 -3.26
C SER A 201 -39.14 -30.48 -3.09
N PRO A 202 -38.70 -30.79 -1.85
CA PRO A 202 -37.48 -31.54 -1.59
C PRO A 202 -37.41 -32.88 -2.31
N ASP A 203 -38.55 -33.48 -2.61
CA ASP A 203 -38.66 -34.81 -3.25
C ASP A 203 -38.44 -34.80 -4.78
N THR A 204 -38.35 -33.59 -5.41
CA THR A 204 -38.14 -33.46 -6.86
C THR A 204 -36.70 -33.14 -7.25
N LEU A 205 -35.81 -32.94 -6.28
CA LEU A 205 -34.39 -32.70 -6.56
C LEU A 205 -33.64 -34.02 -6.70
N PRO A 206 -32.82 -34.21 -7.75
CA PRO A 206 -31.98 -35.40 -7.84
C PRO A 206 -31.00 -35.41 -6.66
N PRO A 207 -30.58 -36.60 -6.14
CA PRO A 207 -29.71 -36.69 -4.97
C PRO A 207 -28.31 -36.01 -5.10
N VAL A 208 -27.97 -35.53 -6.29
CA VAL A 208 -26.75 -34.73 -6.56
C VAL A 208 -26.97 -33.25 -6.30
N ALA A 209 -28.18 -32.79 -6.06
CA ALA A 209 -28.50 -31.37 -5.86
C ALA A 209 -27.97 -30.79 -4.54
N ASP A 210 -27.68 -31.63 -3.55
CA ASP A 210 -27.08 -31.21 -2.29
C ASP A 210 -25.67 -30.61 -2.46
N ILE A 211 -25.00 -30.91 -3.58
CA ILE A 211 -23.68 -30.34 -3.90
C ILE A 211 -23.80 -28.91 -4.38
N TYR A 212 -24.97 -28.48 -4.86
CA TYR A 212 -25.24 -27.16 -5.44
C TYR A 212 -26.20 -26.32 -4.61
N ASN A 213 -26.45 -26.65 -3.36
CA ASN A 213 -27.20 -25.78 -2.46
C ASN A 213 -26.44 -24.49 -2.27
N THR A 214 -26.87 -23.45 -3.00
CA THR A 214 -26.36 -22.10 -2.77
C THR A 214 -26.73 -21.70 -1.36
N VAL A 215 -25.70 -21.39 -0.55
CA VAL A 215 -25.95 -20.85 0.80
C VAL A 215 -26.63 -19.51 0.64
N PRO A 216 -27.89 -19.35 1.06
CA PRO A 216 -28.69 -18.15 0.80
C PRO A 216 -28.17 -16.91 1.53
N ASN A 217 -27.40 -17.09 2.59
CA ASN A 217 -26.75 -16.02 3.33
C ASN A 217 -25.36 -16.48 3.77
N ARG A 218 -24.31 -15.90 3.17
CA ARG A 218 -22.92 -16.23 3.51
C ARG A 218 -22.54 -15.84 4.93
N TRP A 219 -23.18 -14.84 5.50
CA TRP A 219 -22.98 -14.45 6.90
C TRP A 219 -23.50 -15.48 7.90
N ALA A 220 -24.52 -16.28 7.49
CA ALA A 220 -25.10 -17.34 8.31
C ALA A 220 -24.31 -18.67 8.26
N LEU A 221 -23.22 -18.74 7.48
CA LEU A 221 -22.31 -19.87 7.53
C LEU A 221 -21.62 -19.93 8.89
N GLU A 222 -21.97 -20.92 9.68
CA GLU A 222 -21.23 -21.23 10.89
C GLU A 222 -19.82 -21.69 10.54
N GLN A 223 -18.82 -21.07 11.16
CA GLN A 223 -17.45 -21.53 11.02
C GLN A 223 -17.33 -22.90 11.70
N PRO A 224 -16.92 -23.96 10.98
CA PRO A 224 -16.78 -25.27 11.59
C PRO A 224 -15.67 -25.25 12.65
N ASP A 225 -15.83 -26.10 13.64
CA ASP A 225 -14.84 -26.23 14.71
C ASP A 225 -13.44 -26.45 14.15
N TYR A 226 -12.51 -25.61 14.50
CA TYR A 226 -11.12 -25.66 14.03
C TYR A 226 -10.46 -27.00 14.37
N ARG A 227 -10.74 -27.58 15.55
CA ARG A 227 -10.20 -28.86 16.04
C ARG A 227 -11.01 -30.09 15.63
N ARG A 228 -11.81 -30.05 14.57
CA ARG A 228 -12.62 -31.18 14.10
C ARG A 228 -11.85 -32.48 13.84
N TYR A 229 -10.53 -32.42 13.68
CA TYR A 229 -9.66 -33.60 13.49
C TYR A 229 -8.91 -34.03 14.77
N SER A 230 -9.03 -33.29 15.88
CA SER A 230 -8.28 -33.58 17.11
C SER A 230 -8.69 -34.89 17.81
N GLN A 231 -9.88 -35.42 17.53
CA GLN A 231 -10.37 -36.68 18.11
C GLN A 231 -9.68 -37.93 17.55
N ARG A 232 -8.93 -37.83 16.45
CA ARG A 232 -8.27 -38.97 15.80
C ARG A 232 -6.76 -39.06 16.01
N GLY A 233 -6.16 -38.20 16.79
CA GLY A 233 -4.74 -38.28 17.17
C GLY A 233 -3.72 -38.06 16.05
N GLU A 234 -4.14 -38.00 14.78
CA GLU A 234 -3.25 -37.77 13.65
C GLU A 234 -3.53 -36.39 13.05
N TYR A 235 -2.52 -35.51 13.12
CA TYR A 235 -2.55 -34.25 12.39
C TYR A 235 -2.13 -34.51 10.93
N VAL A 236 -3.03 -34.21 10.00
CA VAL A 236 -2.76 -34.27 8.55
C VAL A 236 -1.72 -33.22 8.12
N TYR A 237 -1.47 -32.23 8.97
CA TYR A 237 -0.63 -31.07 8.70
C TYR A 237 0.64 -31.04 9.56
N THR A 238 1.62 -30.24 9.14
CA THR A 238 2.89 -29.99 9.86
C THR A 238 2.61 -29.57 11.31
N LYS A 239 3.43 -30.02 12.26
CA LYS A 239 3.33 -29.59 13.66
C LYS A 239 3.61 -28.09 13.77
N HIS A 240 2.82 -27.41 14.61
CA HIS A 240 3.05 -26.03 14.98
C HIS A 240 4.49 -25.82 15.48
N ARG A 241 5.17 -24.80 14.95
CA ARG A 241 6.46 -24.28 15.40
C ARG A 241 6.35 -22.77 15.54
N TRP A 242 6.57 -22.23 16.70
CA TRP A 242 6.39 -20.81 16.99
C TRP A 242 7.26 -19.88 16.12
N TYR A 243 8.38 -20.38 15.62
CA TYR A 243 9.33 -19.64 14.76
C TYR A 243 9.06 -19.82 13.26
N ASP A 244 8.14 -20.69 12.86
CA ASP A 244 7.79 -20.90 11.46
C ASP A 244 6.61 -20.02 11.09
N PRO A 245 6.80 -18.95 10.28
CA PRO A 245 5.73 -18.02 9.93
C PRO A 245 4.75 -18.59 8.90
N PHE A 246 5.01 -19.80 8.35
CA PHE A 246 4.26 -20.32 7.19
C PHE A 246 3.38 -21.52 7.52
N ASN A 247 3.65 -22.24 8.61
CA ASN A 247 3.02 -23.53 8.86
C ASN A 247 2.36 -23.59 10.24
N ARG A 248 1.01 -23.47 10.27
CA ARG A 248 0.17 -23.65 11.46
C ARG A 248 0.72 -22.96 12.72
N ASN A 249 1.03 -21.69 12.58
CA ASN A 249 1.55 -20.91 13.69
C ASN A 249 0.43 -20.14 14.39
N ARG A 250 0.17 -20.44 15.67
CA ARG A 250 -0.82 -19.74 16.49
C ARG A 250 -0.55 -18.25 16.63
N LEU A 251 0.72 -17.86 16.53
CA LEU A 251 1.13 -16.45 16.59
C LEU A 251 0.97 -15.73 15.25
N LYS A 252 0.54 -16.45 14.19
CA LYS A 252 0.27 -15.92 12.85
C LYS A 252 -1.21 -16.01 12.46
N GLY A 253 -2.09 -16.29 13.42
CA GLY A 253 -3.51 -16.39 13.18
C GLY A 253 -3.96 -17.69 12.49
N ASP A 254 -3.07 -18.67 12.33
CA ASP A 254 -3.40 -19.93 11.65
C ASP A 254 -4.24 -20.86 12.53
N GLU A 255 -4.19 -20.69 13.83
CA GLU A 255 -4.98 -21.48 14.81
C GLU A 255 -5.52 -20.56 15.91
N PRO A 256 -6.72 -20.87 16.46
CA PRO A 256 -7.26 -20.11 17.58
C PRO A 256 -6.33 -20.10 18.78
N ILE A 257 -6.21 -18.93 19.42
CA ILE A 257 -5.45 -18.79 20.66
C ILE A 257 -6.32 -19.15 21.87
N TRP A 258 -5.82 -20.04 22.76
CA TRP A 258 -6.53 -20.54 23.96
C TRP A 258 -8.02 -20.90 23.72
N PRO A 259 -8.31 -21.86 22.84
CA PRO A 259 -9.70 -22.18 22.44
C PRO A 259 -10.57 -22.65 23.59
N GLU A 260 -9.99 -23.20 24.69
CA GLU A 260 -10.74 -23.57 25.87
C GLU A 260 -11.27 -22.36 26.67
N ARG A 261 -10.64 -21.17 26.51
CA ARG A 261 -11.00 -19.97 27.24
C ARG A 261 -11.80 -18.97 26.41
N PHE A 262 -11.44 -18.81 25.16
CA PHE A 262 -12.00 -17.77 24.26
C PHE A 262 -12.83 -18.35 23.11
N GLY A 263 -13.05 -19.67 23.07
CA GLY A 263 -13.69 -20.31 21.93
C GLY A 263 -12.77 -20.45 20.72
N GLN A 264 -13.29 -21.09 19.67
CA GLN A 264 -12.48 -21.45 18.49
C GLN A 264 -12.39 -20.37 17.40
N GLN A 265 -12.83 -19.16 17.70
CA GLN A 265 -12.90 -18.06 16.70
C GLN A 265 -12.02 -16.85 17.08
N VAL A 266 -11.20 -16.94 18.13
CA VAL A 266 -10.27 -15.87 18.53
C VAL A 266 -8.87 -16.23 18.08
N PHE A 267 -8.29 -15.35 17.28
CA PHE A 267 -6.96 -15.51 16.67
C PHE A 267 -6.02 -14.39 17.09
N LEU A 268 -4.73 -14.70 17.17
CA LEU A 268 -3.67 -13.73 17.42
C LEU A 268 -2.68 -13.75 16.27
N ASN A 269 -2.46 -12.59 15.66
CA ASN A 269 -1.38 -12.40 14.69
C ASN A 269 -0.31 -11.47 15.28
N ILE A 270 0.91 -11.98 15.38
CA ILE A 270 2.09 -11.21 15.80
C ILE A 270 2.96 -10.98 14.56
N THR A 271 3.27 -9.73 14.28
CA THR A 271 4.23 -9.35 13.27
C THR A 271 5.36 -8.53 13.90
N ALA A 272 6.58 -8.93 13.66
CA ALA A 272 7.76 -8.17 14.04
C ALA A 272 8.55 -7.83 12.79
N SER A 273 8.87 -6.56 12.58
CA SER A 273 9.72 -6.13 11.48
C SER A 273 10.90 -5.30 11.98
N SER A 274 12.02 -5.45 11.30
CA SER A 274 13.24 -4.69 11.52
C SER A 274 13.70 -4.17 10.18
N GLU A 275 13.78 -2.87 10.03
CA GLU A 275 14.26 -2.22 8.80
C GLU A 275 15.47 -1.35 9.12
N SER A 276 16.58 -1.62 8.41
CA SER A 276 17.79 -0.82 8.45
C SER A 276 17.88 -0.06 7.15
N PHE A 277 17.89 1.26 7.22
CA PHE A 277 17.99 2.15 6.07
C PHE A 277 19.29 2.97 6.12
N PHE A 278 19.94 3.07 4.99
CA PHE A 278 21.15 3.86 4.79
C PHE A 278 21.00 4.80 3.59
N ASP A 279 21.45 6.04 3.71
CA ASP A 279 21.49 7.01 2.63
C ASP A 279 22.73 7.92 2.71
N GLY A 280 23.53 7.90 1.66
CA GLY A 280 24.64 8.82 1.44
C GLY A 280 24.29 9.80 0.33
N ARG A 281 24.20 11.10 0.65
CA ARG A 281 23.61 12.09 -0.25
C ARG A 281 24.36 13.42 -0.29
N ARG A 282 24.11 14.18 -1.34
CA ARG A 282 24.46 15.60 -1.43
C ARG A 282 23.18 16.41 -1.62
N VAL A 283 22.90 17.29 -0.64
CA VAL A 283 21.77 18.23 -0.67
C VAL A 283 22.26 19.64 -0.34
N PRO A 284 21.57 20.70 -0.78
CA PRO A 284 21.94 22.07 -0.37
C PRO A 284 21.89 22.21 1.15
N SER A 285 22.96 22.70 1.73
CA SER A 285 23.10 22.90 3.18
C SER A 285 23.31 24.38 3.49
N PRO A 286 22.23 25.17 3.76
CA PRO A 286 22.37 26.57 4.14
C PRO A 286 23.03 26.66 5.50
N SER A 287 24.09 27.46 5.58
CA SER A 287 24.90 27.64 6.77
C SER A 287 25.28 29.11 6.94
N ASN A 288 25.24 29.62 8.15
CA ASN A 288 25.66 31.00 8.44
C ASN A 288 27.18 31.17 8.27
N VAL A 289 27.94 30.10 8.48
CA VAL A 289 29.41 30.07 8.30
C VAL A 289 29.75 28.80 7.53
N SER A 290 30.10 28.94 6.26
CA SER A 290 30.48 27.81 5.43
C SER A 290 31.87 27.30 5.80
N THR A 291 31.98 26.00 6.06
CA THR A 291 33.25 25.31 6.24
C THR A 291 33.98 25.08 4.91
N GLU A 292 33.27 25.09 3.77
CA GLU A 292 33.87 25.00 2.43
C GLU A 292 34.60 26.29 2.02
N ARG A 293 34.08 27.44 2.46
CA ARG A 293 34.60 28.75 2.11
C ARG A 293 34.72 29.63 3.36
N PRO A 294 35.65 29.33 4.26
CA PRO A 294 35.86 30.12 5.47
C PRO A 294 36.12 31.60 5.12
N GLY A 295 35.42 32.53 5.79
CA GLY A 295 35.54 33.97 5.54
C GLY A 295 34.78 34.46 4.31
N SER A 296 34.05 33.62 3.57
CA SER A 296 33.18 34.08 2.48
C SER A 296 31.76 34.35 2.98
N SER A 297 31.03 35.19 2.23
CA SER A 297 29.59 35.41 2.43
C SER A 297 28.71 34.30 1.80
N GLY A 298 29.30 33.16 1.41
CA GLY A 298 28.59 32.05 0.79
C GLY A 298 27.57 31.44 1.75
N PHE A 299 26.30 31.47 1.36
CA PHE A 299 25.17 30.97 2.17
C PHE A 299 25.10 29.45 2.23
N PHE A 300 25.44 28.76 1.12
CA PHE A 300 25.45 27.30 1.05
C PHE A 300 26.86 26.74 1.19
N GLY A 301 27.04 25.87 2.16
CA GLY A 301 28.30 25.19 2.44
C GLY A 301 28.36 23.77 1.82
N LYS A 302 29.13 22.89 2.47
CA LYS A 302 29.31 21.50 2.06
C LYS A 302 28.02 20.70 2.22
N GLY A 303 27.52 20.17 1.11
CA GLY A 303 26.21 19.49 1.06
C GLY A 303 26.24 17.97 1.31
N GLU A 304 27.43 17.38 1.44
CA GLU A 304 27.55 15.93 1.67
C GLU A 304 27.04 15.58 3.07
N GLN A 305 26.10 14.67 3.09
CA GLN A 305 25.44 14.15 4.29
C GLN A 305 25.40 12.64 4.23
N SER A 306 25.26 12.05 5.38
CA SER A 306 25.02 10.63 5.48
C SER A 306 24.10 10.30 6.65
N PHE A 307 23.23 9.33 6.49
CA PHE A 307 22.17 8.94 7.42
C PHE A 307 22.01 7.44 7.54
N PHE A 308 21.68 7.04 8.72
CA PHE A 308 21.31 5.70 9.06
C PHE A 308 20.05 5.74 9.94
N ASP A 309 19.08 4.90 9.65
CA ASP A 309 17.92 4.66 10.48
C ASP A 309 17.73 3.15 10.69
N GLN A 310 17.41 2.78 11.93
CA GLN A 310 17.01 1.44 12.31
C GLN A 310 15.63 1.52 12.93
N THR A 311 14.65 1.04 12.21
CA THR A 311 13.26 0.96 12.68
C THR A 311 12.93 -0.47 13.11
N ILE A 312 12.32 -0.62 14.28
CA ILE A 312 11.80 -1.90 14.81
C ILE A 312 10.33 -1.71 15.13
N ARG A 313 9.47 -2.42 14.40
CA ARG A 313 8.01 -2.39 14.58
C ARG A 313 7.53 -3.74 15.08
N PHE A 314 6.65 -3.72 16.08
CA PHE A 314 6.04 -4.92 16.64
C PHE A 314 4.53 -4.76 16.69
N THR A 315 3.79 -5.62 15.98
CA THR A 315 2.33 -5.57 15.91
C THR A 315 1.71 -6.76 16.61
N LEU A 316 0.79 -6.50 17.51
CA LEU A 316 -0.14 -7.46 18.11
C LEU A 316 -1.53 -7.21 17.52
N ASP A 317 -2.11 -8.19 16.87
CA ASP A 317 -3.43 -8.14 16.25
C ASP A 317 -4.28 -9.29 16.76
N LEU A 318 -5.17 -9.01 17.70
CA LEU A 318 -6.12 -9.96 18.28
C LEU A 318 -7.50 -9.73 17.69
N PHE A 319 -8.10 -10.76 17.09
CA PHE A 319 -9.38 -10.62 16.42
C PHE A 319 -10.27 -11.86 16.60
N HIS A 320 -11.57 -11.65 16.40
CA HIS A 320 -12.61 -12.68 16.43
C HIS A 320 -13.28 -12.78 15.06
N GLY A 321 -13.52 -14.00 14.61
CA GLY A 321 -14.22 -14.29 13.36
C GLY A 321 -13.30 -14.83 12.28
N ASP A 322 -13.89 -15.18 11.14
CA ASP A 322 -13.18 -15.72 9.99
C ASP A 322 -12.71 -14.61 9.06
N ALA A 323 -11.53 -14.08 9.34
CA ALA A 323 -10.93 -12.98 8.57
C ALA A 323 -10.56 -13.36 7.12
N ALA A 324 -10.60 -14.63 6.75
CA ALA A 324 -10.30 -15.07 5.38
C ALA A 324 -11.48 -14.84 4.41
N PHE A 325 -12.72 -14.90 4.92
CA PHE A 325 -13.91 -14.86 4.08
C PHE A 325 -14.82 -13.65 4.32
N LYS A 326 -14.78 -13.07 5.52
CA LYS A 326 -15.64 -11.96 5.90
C LYS A 326 -14.94 -11.01 6.87
N PRO A 327 -15.43 -9.78 7.05
CA PRO A 327 -14.86 -8.85 8.03
C PRO A 327 -14.90 -9.46 9.43
N VAL A 328 -13.89 -9.13 10.22
CA VAL A 328 -13.80 -9.56 11.63
C VAL A 328 -14.98 -9.02 12.43
N ASP A 329 -15.47 -9.77 13.40
CA ASP A 329 -16.53 -9.31 14.28
C ASP A 329 -16.03 -8.22 15.24
N TRP A 330 -14.80 -8.41 15.76
CA TRP A 330 -14.05 -7.39 16.49
C TRP A 330 -12.55 -7.61 16.37
N ARG A 331 -11.78 -6.55 16.53
CA ARG A 331 -10.31 -6.55 16.48
C ARG A 331 -9.74 -5.57 17.48
N ILE A 332 -8.63 -5.93 18.08
CA ILE A 332 -7.79 -5.06 18.89
C ILE A 332 -6.38 -5.14 18.31
N ARG A 333 -5.84 -4.00 17.89
CA ARG A 333 -4.47 -3.93 17.37
C ARG A 333 -3.64 -2.94 18.16
N ILE A 334 -2.38 -3.31 18.42
CA ILE A 334 -1.40 -2.46 19.09
C ILE A 334 -0.07 -2.63 18.35
N THR A 335 0.50 -1.50 17.90
CA THR A 335 1.75 -1.47 17.13
C THR A 335 2.70 -0.42 17.72
N PRO A 336 3.52 -0.77 18.73
CA PRO A 336 4.66 0.02 19.14
C PRO A 336 5.78 -0.04 18.08
N GLU A 337 6.51 1.07 17.95
CA GLU A 337 7.61 1.21 17.03
C GLU A 337 8.76 1.98 17.68
N LEU A 338 10.01 1.55 17.41
CA LEU A 338 11.24 2.16 17.86
C LEU A 338 12.06 2.57 16.64
N SER A 339 12.51 3.82 16.58
CA SER A 339 13.51 4.32 15.63
C SER A 339 14.78 4.69 16.36
N LEU A 340 15.92 4.32 15.78
CA LEU A 340 17.26 4.72 16.18
C LEU A 340 17.93 5.31 14.95
N ASN A 341 18.19 6.62 14.94
CA ASN A 341 18.71 7.24 13.75
C ASN A 341 19.96 8.11 14.03
N ASN A 342 20.81 8.22 13.02
CA ASN A 342 22.03 9.02 13.08
C ASN A 342 22.17 9.89 11.83
N LEU A 343 22.33 11.21 12.00
CA LEU A 343 22.61 12.21 10.94
C LEU A 343 24.01 12.78 11.09
N LYS A 344 24.81 12.68 10.03
CA LYS A 344 26.12 13.31 9.94
C LYS A 344 26.16 14.27 8.76
N VAL A 345 26.39 15.54 9.05
CA VAL A 345 26.50 16.65 8.09
C VAL A 345 27.88 17.26 8.13
N ARG A 346 28.17 18.21 7.25
CA ARG A 346 29.46 18.87 7.19
C ARG A 346 29.43 20.35 7.63
N GLU A 347 28.24 20.90 7.86
CA GLU A 347 28.02 22.30 8.22
C GLU A 347 27.37 22.42 9.60
N LEU A 348 27.72 23.45 10.34
CA LEU A 348 27.08 23.81 11.61
C LEU A 348 25.70 24.45 11.36
N GLY A 349 24.81 24.39 12.35
CA GLY A 349 23.47 24.96 12.27
C GLY A 349 22.46 24.10 11.45
N ILE A 350 22.84 22.89 11.03
CA ILE A 350 21.97 21.98 10.28
C ILE A 350 21.27 20.98 11.22
N VAL A 351 21.99 20.45 12.21
CA VAL A 351 21.42 19.49 13.18
C VAL A 351 20.70 20.16 14.35
N GLY A 352 20.89 21.46 14.52
CA GLY A 352 20.26 22.31 15.53
C GLY A 352 20.59 23.76 15.27
N PRO A 353 19.78 24.74 15.74
CA PRO A 353 20.03 26.15 15.55
C PRO A 353 21.27 26.63 16.31
N ASP A 354 21.65 25.98 17.42
CA ASP A 354 22.88 26.26 18.17
C ASP A 354 24.07 25.58 17.49
N PRO A 355 25.10 26.35 17.03
CA PRO A 355 26.29 25.76 16.42
C PRO A 355 27.06 24.79 17.32
N ARG A 356 26.90 24.89 18.66
CA ARG A 356 27.50 23.94 19.62
C ARG A 356 26.95 22.53 19.53
N SER A 357 25.79 22.35 18.90
CA SER A 357 25.23 21.02 18.59
C SER A 357 26.12 20.23 17.62
N GLY A 358 27.09 20.89 16.97
CA GLY A 358 28.05 20.26 16.07
C GLY A 358 27.47 19.83 14.73
N THR A 359 27.99 18.73 14.18
CA THR A 359 27.65 18.22 12.84
C THR A 359 27.19 16.76 12.84
N ASN A 360 26.97 16.19 14.01
CA ASN A 360 26.49 14.83 14.15
C ASN A 360 25.32 14.78 15.12
N ARG A 361 24.25 14.09 14.76
CA ARG A 361 23.08 13.88 15.58
C ARG A 361 22.80 12.39 15.69
N PHE A 362 22.69 11.89 16.88
CA PHE A 362 22.06 10.61 17.19
C PHE A 362 20.73 10.88 17.90
N ASP A 363 19.71 10.12 17.54
CA ASP A 363 18.39 10.24 18.14
C ASP A 363 17.73 8.86 18.30
N ASP A 364 16.93 8.72 19.34
CA ASP A 364 16.12 7.54 19.59
C ASP A 364 14.72 7.95 20.02
N HIS A 365 13.72 7.29 19.46
CA HIS A 365 12.33 7.51 19.84
C HIS A 365 11.53 6.21 19.79
N ALA A 366 10.61 6.04 20.76
CA ALA A 366 9.63 4.97 20.77
C ALA A 366 8.23 5.57 20.73
N GLY A 367 7.48 5.23 19.69
CA GLY A 367 6.11 5.71 19.43
C GLY A 367 5.10 4.58 19.41
N LEU A 368 3.83 4.93 19.56
CA LEU A 368 2.71 4.04 19.36
C LEU A 368 2.03 4.42 18.03
N GLN A 369 2.25 3.60 17.00
CA GLN A 369 1.79 3.91 15.66
C GLN A 369 0.36 3.42 15.40
N GLU A 370 0.00 2.28 16.00
CA GLU A 370 -1.40 1.85 16.00
C GLU A 370 -1.81 1.40 17.39
N ALA A 371 -3.01 1.78 17.80
CA ALA A 371 -3.68 1.29 19.02
C ALA A 371 -5.18 1.54 18.86
N PHE A 372 -5.90 0.56 18.35
CA PHE A 372 -7.31 0.71 18.07
C PHE A 372 -8.15 -0.51 18.40
N VAL A 373 -9.44 -0.26 18.56
CA VAL A 373 -10.49 -1.27 18.60
C VAL A 373 -11.38 -1.08 17.37
N GLU A 374 -11.70 -2.18 16.72
CA GLU A 374 -12.64 -2.26 15.61
C GLU A 374 -13.78 -3.20 15.97
N VAL A 375 -14.98 -2.84 15.58
CA VAL A 375 -16.19 -3.66 15.77
C VAL A 375 -17.05 -3.59 14.53
N LYS A 376 -17.45 -4.73 14.00
CA LYS A 376 -18.46 -4.83 12.97
C LYS A 376 -19.82 -4.50 13.60
N LEU A 377 -20.49 -3.47 13.11
CA LEU A 377 -21.75 -2.99 13.65
C LEU A 377 -22.95 -3.79 13.11
N HIS A 378 -22.93 -4.06 11.81
CA HIS A 378 -24.05 -4.76 11.16
C HIS A 378 -23.65 -5.33 9.80
N ASP A 379 -24.28 -6.44 9.42
CA ASP A 379 -24.25 -7.01 8.06
C ASP A 379 -25.37 -6.37 7.26
N LEU A 380 -25.06 -5.78 6.10
CA LEU A 380 -26.00 -5.00 5.28
C LEU A 380 -26.61 -5.81 4.13
N GLY A 381 -26.11 -7.02 3.89
CA GLY A 381 -26.61 -7.89 2.83
C GLY A 381 -26.00 -9.30 2.86
N PRO A 382 -26.54 -10.22 2.07
CA PRO A 382 -26.06 -11.61 2.03
C PRO A 382 -24.72 -11.80 1.31
N ASN A 383 -24.21 -10.75 0.66
CA ASN A 383 -23.00 -10.78 -0.17
C ASN A 383 -21.80 -10.10 0.49
N TYR A 384 -21.69 -10.18 1.82
CA TYR A 384 -20.63 -9.58 2.64
C TYR A 384 -20.64 -8.04 2.70
N ASP A 385 -21.77 -7.41 2.39
CA ASP A 385 -21.97 -5.99 2.65
C ASP A 385 -22.08 -5.76 4.15
N PHE A 386 -21.34 -4.78 4.66
CA PHE A 386 -21.23 -4.55 6.10
C PHE A 386 -20.96 -3.08 6.44
N ILE A 387 -21.12 -2.76 7.70
CA ILE A 387 -20.66 -1.53 8.32
C ILE A 387 -19.87 -1.84 9.59
N SER A 388 -18.69 -1.24 9.70
CA SER A 388 -17.79 -1.34 10.86
C SER A 388 -17.44 0.03 11.42
N ALA A 389 -17.10 0.06 12.69
CA ALA A 389 -16.54 1.23 13.36
C ALA A 389 -15.18 0.90 13.95
N ARG A 390 -14.23 1.87 13.87
CA ARG A 390 -12.90 1.76 14.45
C ARG A 390 -12.57 3.02 15.23
N ALA A 391 -11.99 2.87 16.42
CA ALA A 391 -11.61 3.96 17.30
C ALA A 391 -10.21 3.77 17.85
N GLY A 392 -9.37 4.78 17.78
CA GLY A 392 -7.99 4.77 18.27
C GLY A 392 -6.99 5.23 17.25
N ILE A 393 -5.69 5.08 17.54
CA ILE A 393 -4.59 5.41 16.63
C ILE A 393 -4.58 4.37 15.51
N GLN A 394 -4.74 4.81 14.28
CA GLN A 394 -4.89 3.95 13.12
C GLN A 394 -4.27 4.56 11.87
N GLN A 395 -3.69 3.72 11.02
CA GLN A 395 -3.26 4.12 9.70
C GLN A 395 -4.45 4.45 8.82
N PHE A 396 -4.31 5.53 8.05
CA PHE A 396 -5.28 5.91 7.04
C PHE A 396 -4.58 6.46 5.80
N ASN A 397 -5.05 6.04 4.64
CA ASN A 397 -4.69 6.59 3.35
C ASN A 397 -5.96 7.14 2.70
N ALA A 398 -5.94 8.42 2.33
CA ALA A 398 -7.11 9.11 1.80
C ALA A 398 -7.43 8.76 0.35
N ASP A 399 -6.43 8.29 -0.41
CA ASP A 399 -6.56 8.07 -1.85
C ASP A 399 -5.60 7.00 -2.38
N PHE A 400 -5.78 6.56 -3.64
CA PHE A 400 -5.02 5.47 -4.27
C PHE A 400 -3.49 5.64 -4.24
N ARG A 401 -2.99 6.88 -4.21
CA ARG A 401 -1.57 7.20 -4.39
C ARG A 401 -0.94 7.96 -3.22
N GLY A 402 -1.74 8.39 -2.24
CA GLY A 402 -1.26 9.14 -1.09
C GLY A 402 -1.00 10.63 -1.36
N PHE A 403 -1.77 11.26 -2.24
CA PHE A 403 -1.56 12.67 -2.58
C PHE A 403 -2.07 13.65 -1.53
N LEU A 404 -3.10 13.26 -0.74
CA LEU A 404 -3.73 14.19 0.20
C LEU A 404 -3.34 13.92 1.64
N PHE A 405 -3.50 12.66 2.11
CA PHE A 405 -3.28 12.29 3.50
C PHE A 405 -2.91 10.82 3.64
N VAL A 406 -1.74 10.58 4.24
CA VAL A 406 -1.27 9.25 4.66
C VAL A 406 -0.59 9.41 6.01
N ASP A 407 -1.20 8.90 7.07
CA ASP A 407 -0.58 8.95 8.41
C ASP A 407 -1.25 7.96 9.38
N GLU A 408 -0.59 7.71 10.52
CA GLU A 408 -1.13 6.98 11.66
C GLU A 408 -1.53 8.00 12.74
N GLN A 409 -2.84 8.24 12.90
CA GLN A 409 -3.38 9.24 13.83
C GLN A 409 -4.60 8.71 14.60
N PRO A 410 -4.88 9.24 15.81
CA PRO A 410 -6.12 8.95 16.51
C PRO A 410 -7.33 9.37 15.69
N ALA A 411 -8.25 8.42 15.49
CA ALA A 411 -9.47 8.69 14.75
C ALA A 411 -10.67 7.88 15.26
N LEU A 412 -11.85 8.42 14.98
CA LEU A 412 -13.11 7.67 14.91
C LEU A 412 -13.44 7.45 13.44
N ARG A 413 -13.56 6.20 13.01
CA ARG A 413 -13.80 5.83 11.62
C ARG A 413 -15.01 4.92 11.51
N ILE A 414 -15.88 5.19 10.54
CA ILE A 414 -16.97 4.31 10.09
C ILE A 414 -16.63 3.94 8.65
N PHE A 415 -16.72 2.66 8.33
CA PHE A 415 -16.38 2.17 6.99
C PHE A 415 -17.14 0.88 6.68
N GLY A 416 -17.18 0.54 5.42
CA GLY A 416 -17.82 -0.67 4.96
C GLY A 416 -17.96 -0.70 3.45
N ASN A 417 -18.76 -1.65 2.98
CA ASN A 417 -19.07 -1.81 1.58
C ASN A 417 -20.58 -2.02 1.35
N LEU A 418 -21.01 -1.81 0.12
CA LEU A 418 -22.39 -1.94 -0.34
C LEU A 418 -22.41 -2.56 -1.74
N HIS A 419 -23.58 -3.13 -2.11
CA HIS A 419 -23.82 -3.70 -3.44
C HIS A 419 -22.83 -4.79 -3.85
N SER A 420 -22.57 -5.75 -2.96
CA SER A 420 -21.62 -6.84 -3.20
C SER A 420 -20.23 -6.34 -3.51
N ASP A 421 -19.73 -5.44 -2.64
CA ASP A 421 -18.39 -4.85 -2.71
C ASP A 421 -18.15 -3.91 -3.90
N ARG A 422 -19.20 -3.40 -4.54
CA ARG A 422 -19.06 -2.43 -5.64
C ARG A 422 -18.89 -0.99 -5.17
N ILE A 423 -19.35 -0.69 -3.96
CA ILE A 423 -19.22 0.60 -3.32
C ILE A 423 -18.52 0.39 -2.00
N GLU A 424 -17.32 0.93 -1.84
CA GLU A 424 -16.63 1.00 -0.57
C GLU A 424 -16.65 2.44 -0.06
N TYR A 425 -16.79 2.63 1.25
CA TYR A 425 -16.83 3.96 1.83
C TYR A 425 -16.10 4.05 3.16
N ASN A 426 -15.57 5.23 3.43
CA ASN A 426 -14.99 5.62 4.70
C ASN A 426 -15.46 7.01 5.11
N LEU A 427 -15.67 7.20 6.41
CA LEU A 427 -15.83 8.50 7.06
C LEU A 427 -15.01 8.47 8.33
N ALA A 428 -14.00 9.32 8.43
CA ALA A 428 -13.07 9.35 9.55
C ALA A 428 -12.90 10.78 10.08
N TYR A 429 -12.96 10.93 11.41
CA TYR A 429 -12.62 12.15 12.11
C TYR A 429 -11.34 11.95 12.90
N PHE A 430 -10.32 12.75 12.57
CA PHE A 430 -8.98 12.70 13.15
C PHE A 430 -8.76 13.81 14.16
N HIS A 431 -8.06 13.49 15.22
CA HIS A 431 -7.49 14.44 16.16
C HIS A 431 -5.98 14.19 16.26
N PHE A 432 -5.17 15.06 15.67
CA PHE A 432 -3.75 14.80 15.45
C PHE A 432 -2.93 14.80 16.74
N LEU A 433 -1.94 13.93 16.78
CA LEU A 433 -0.81 13.96 17.70
C LEU A 433 0.39 14.67 17.06
N GLU A 434 1.27 15.22 17.88
CA GLU A 434 2.58 15.68 17.44
C GLU A 434 3.45 14.47 17.03
N LYS A 435 4.40 14.73 16.16
CA LYS A 435 5.39 13.74 15.73
C LYS A 435 6.75 14.06 16.35
N ASN A 436 7.55 13.03 16.58
CA ASN A 436 8.97 13.22 16.86
C ASN A 436 9.69 13.65 15.58
N THR A 437 10.47 14.70 15.65
CA THR A 437 11.10 15.39 14.52
C THR A 437 11.94 14.50 13.61
N ASN A 438 12.64 13.51 14.18
CA ASN A 438 13.66 12.76 13.45
C ASN A 438 13.21 11.36 13.03
N SER A 439 12.20 10.82 13.69
CA SER A 439 11.65 9.49 13.38
C SER A 439 10.28 9.56 12.68
N GLY A 440 9.56 10.70 12.77
CA GLY A 440 8.19 10.83 12.30
C GLY A 440 7.18 9.99 13.11
N LEU A 441 7.62 9.36 14.22
CA LEU A 441 6.75 8.54 15.06
C LEU A 441 5.86 9.42 15.93
N ASN A 442 4.68 8.91 16.30
CA ASN A 442 3.76 9.59 17.18
C ASN A 442 4.38 9.85 18.55
N THR A 443 4.20 11.06 19.06
CA THR A 443 4.30 11.37 20.49
C THR A 443 2.92 11.24 21.14
N PHE A 444 2.82 11.47 22.46
CA PHE A 444 1.50 11.53 23.14
C PHE A 444 1.00 12.96 23.29
N ASP A 445 1.73 13.94 22.77
CA ASP A 445 1.34 15.34 22.80
C ASP A 445 0.29 15.61 21.72
N ARG A 446 -0.68 16.46 22.03
CA ARG A 446 -1.74 16.82 21.11
C ARG A 446 -1.28 17.93 20.18
N ARG A 447 -1.39 17.70 18.88
CA ARG A 447 -1.36 18.74 17.88
C ARG A 447 -2.73 19.40 17.79
N HIS A 448 -2.78 20.71 17.73
CA HIS A 448 -4.04 21.46 17.64
C HIS A 448 -4.63 21.43 16.21
N GLN A 449 -4.60 20.26 15.60
CA GLN A 449 -5.12 20.00 14.26
C GLN A 449 -6.17 18.90 14.28
N GLN A 450 -7.21 19.07 13.45
CA GLN A 450 -8.31 18.15 13.28
C GLN A 450 -8.61 17.99 11.78
N ALA A 451 -9.01 16.81 11.36
CA ALA A 451 -9.50 16.59 10.01
C ALA A 451 -10.76 15.71 10.02
N LEU A 452 -11.74 16.08 9.21
CA LEU A 452 -12.85 15.20 8.83
C LEU A 452 -12.63 14.78 7.38
N LEU A 453 -12.62 13.48 7.12
CA LEU A 453 -12.31 12.94 5.82
C LEU A 453 -13.30 11.83 5.45
N GLY A 454 -13.85 11.93 4.25
CA GLY A 454 -14.69 10.89 3.67
C GLY A 454 -14.24 10.56 2.26
N ASN A 455 -14.24 9.28 1.94
CA ASN A 455 -14.04 8.81 0.57
C ASN A 455 -15.00 7.70 0.21
N VAL A 456 -15.30 7.59 -1.08
CA VAL A 456 -16.16 6.57 -1.66
C VAL A 456 -15.49 6.04 -2.92
N TYR A 457 -15.35 4.72 -2.99
CA TYR A 457 -14.84 3.99 -4.15
C TYR A 457 -16.00 3.34 -4.88
N LEU A 458 -16.07 3.53 -6.20
CA LEU A 458 -17.07 2.96 -7.09
C LEU A 458 -16.38 2.04 -8.08
N GLN A 459 -16.51 0.74 -7.89
CA GLN A 459 -15.94 -0.26 -8.79
C GLN A 459 -16.74 -0.36 -10.09
N ASP A 460 -16.06 -0.62 -11.21
CA ASP A 460 -16.65 -0.72 -12.55
C ASP A 460 -17.46 0.53 -12.97
N PHE A 461 -17.00 1.75 -12.57
CA PHE A 461 -17.81 2.96 -12.69
C PHE A 461 -18.10 3.38 -14.13
N PHE A 462 -17.07 3.47 -14.98
CA PHE A 462 -17.26 3.80 -16.40
C PHE A 462 -17.21 2.56 -17.28
N PHE A 463 -16.33 1.62 -16.93
CA PHE A 463 -16.15 0.35 -17.63
C PHE A 463 -15.60 -0.70 -16.65
N PRO A 464 -15.76 -2.01 -16.93
CA PRO A 464 -15.25 -3.07 -16.08
C PRO A 464 -13.73 -2.94 -15.88
N GLY A 465 -13.29 -3.02 -14.62
CA GLY A 465 -11.89 -2.86 -14.22
C GLY A 465 -11.43 -1.42 -13.98
N TYR A 466 -12.34 -0.44 -13.98
CA TYR A 466 -12.06 0.94 -13.57
C TYR A 466 -12.78 1.27 -12.28
N THR A 467 -12.04 1.70 -11.28
CA THR A 467 -12.56 2.20 -10.00
C THR A 467 -12.42 3.71 -9.94
N ALA A 468 -13.54 4.41 -9.74
CA ALA A 468 -13.55 5.83 -9.43
C ALA A 468 -13.51 6.02 -7.91
N GLU A 469 -12.81 7.04 -7.46
CA GLU A 469 -12.78 7.48 -6.06
C GLU A 469 -13.16 8.94 -5.97
N PHE A 470 -14.04 9.27 -5.02
CA PHE A 470 -14.39 10.64 -4.66
C PHE A 470 -13.98 10.88 -3.20
N VAL A 471 -13.28 11.97 -2.98
CA VAL A 471 -12.74 12.35 -1.67
C VAL A 471 -13.30 13.72 -1.29
N ALA A 472 -13.72 13.85 -0.04
CA ALA A 472 -14.02 15.14 0.58
C ALA A 472 -13.33 15.20 1.94
N ALA A 473 -12.53 16.25 2.16
CA ALA A 473 -11.82 16.43 3.42
C ALA A 473 -11.96 17.87 3.91
N TRP A 474 -12.03 18.03 5.22
CA TRP A 474 -11.96 19.31 5.91
C TRP A 474 -10.81 19.26 6.90
N ASN A 475 -9.83 20.12 6.71
CA ASN A 475 -8.66 20.26 7.60
C ASN A 475 -8.75 21.58 8.36
N LYS A 476 -8.63 21.51 9.69
CA LYS A 476 -8.59 22.65 10.60
C LYS A 476 -7.31 22.53 11.44
N ASP A 477 -6.41 23.47 11.26
CA ASP A 477 -5.17 23.58 12.03
C ASP A 477 -5.23 24.89 12.83
N ASP A 478 -5.41 24.79 14.14
CA ASP A 478 -5.59 25.93 15.04
C ASP A 478 -4.25 26.62 15.36
N PRO A 479 -4.25 27.93 15.69
CA PRO A 479 -3.05 28.66 16.05
C PRO A 479 -2.31 27.98 17.20
N SER A 480 -1.05 27.61 16.98
CA SER A 480 -0.21 26.96 18.00
C SER A 480 1.26 27.28 17.80
N LEU A 481 2.04 27.14 18.85
CA LEU A 481 3.49 27.31 18.85
C LEU A 481 4.15 25.96 19.03
N HIS A 482 5.05 25.59 18.13
CA HIS A 482 5.81 24.37 18.24
C HIS A 482 7.25 24.54 17.76
N TYR A 483 8.18 24.09 18.58
CA TYR A 483 9.59 23.94 18.25
C TYR A 483 9.87 22.45 18.10
N ASP A 484 10.66 22.09 17.11
CA ASP A 484 11.10 20.71 16.95
C ASP A 484 12.03 20.26 18.10
N ASP A 485 12.33 18.96 18.17
CA ASP A 485 13.20 18.39 19.21
C ASP A 485 14.62 18.95 19.21
N LYS A 486 15.01 19.69 18.16
CA LYS A 486 16.32 20.32 18.02
C LYS A 486 16.31 21.82 18.33
N GLY A 487 15.13 22.39 18.53
CA GLY A 487 14.92 23.81 18.85
C GLY A 487 14.68 24.71 17.63
N PHE A 488 14.45 24.18 16.43
CA PHE A 488 13.96 24.96 15.30
C PHE A 488 12.48 25.26 15.49
N LEU A 489 12.08 26.52 15.23
CA LEU A 489 10.67 26.88 15.15
C LEU A 489 10.05 26.25 13.89
N VAL A 490 9.04 25.40 14.03
CA VAL A 490 8.37 24.73 12.91
C VAL A 490 6.91 25.16 12.74
N ARG A 491 6.28 25.64 13.79
CA ARG A 491 4.92 26.18 13.76
C ARG A 491 4.78 27.39 14.69
N PRO A 492 4.47 28.56 14.13
CA PRO A 492 4.36 28.88 12.70
C PRO A 492 5.70 28.81 11.96
N SER A 493 5.66 28.83 10.62
CA SER A 493 6.87 28.83 9.80
C SER A 493 7.81 29.99 10.20
N PRO A 494 9.14 29.76 10.31
CA PRO A 494 10.10 30.73 10.87
C PRO A 494 10.49 31.84 9.87
N ILE A 495 9.53 32.62 9.41
CA ILE A 495 9.69 33.74 8.49
C ILE A 495 9.63 35.06 9.27
N GLY A 496 10.42 36.01 8.91
CA GLY A 496 10.55 37.27 9.62
C GLY A 496 9.24 38.03 9.87
N ASN A 497 8.29 37.92 8.97
CA ASN A 497 6.97 38.54 9.13
C ASN A 497 6.19 37.97 10.34
N VAL A 498 6.34 36.69 10.62
CA VAL A 498 5.69 36.03 11.78
C VAL A 498 6.40 36.42 13.08
N ILE A 499 7.73 36.49 13.07
CA ILE A 499 8.54 36.71 14.26
C ILE A 499 8.48 38.21 14.69
N ASN A 500 8.51 39.14 13.72
CA ASN A 500 8.70 40.57 13.99
C ASN A 500 7.39 41.40 14.07
N GLN A 501 6.24 40.85 13.73
CA GLN A 501 4.98 41.60 13.64
C GLN A 501 4.04 41.45 14.83
N ASN A 502 4.39 40.65 15.81
CA ASN A 502 3.56 40.46 17.01
C ASN A 502 3.84 41.60 18.01
N PRO A 503 2.87 42.50 18.25
CA PRO A 503 3.07 43.63 19.22
C PRO A 503 3.30 43.15 20.66
N ALA A 504 2.86 41.94 21.00
CA ALA A 504 3.06 41.35 22.33
C ALA A 504 4.40 40.61 22.49
N GLY A 505 5.23 40.61 21.43
CA GLY A 505 6.47 39.84 21.36
C GLY A 505 6.22 38.34 21.01
N GLY A 506 7.24 37.70 20.50
CA GLY A 506 7.18 36.29 20.06
C GLY A 506 6.51 36.09 18.69
N PRO A 507 6.38 34.84 18.21
CA PRO A 507 5.81 34.52 16.92
C PRO A 507 4.30 34.86 16.83
N LEU A 508 3.86 35.34 15.67
CA LEU A 508 2.46 35.58 15.38
C LEU A 508 1.81 34.25 14.96
N LEU A 509 0.94 33.71 15.81
CA LEU A 509 0.24 32.45 15.58
C LEU A 509 -0.90 32.64 14.60
N HIS A 510 -1.10 31.65 13.72
CA HIS A 510 -2.19 31.67 12.74
C HIS A 510 -2.86 30.30 12.59
N GLY A 511 -4.07 30.30 12.06
CA GLY A 511 -4.87 29.09 11.85
C GLY A 511 -5.24 28.91 10.40
N ILE A 512 -5.33 27.65 9.97
CA ILE A 512 -5.67 27.25 8.61
C ILE A 512 -6.96 26.44 8.62
N ARG A 513 -7.87 26.74 7.69
CA ARG A 513 -9.13 26.02 7.49
C ARG A 513 -9.32 25.80 6.00
N VAL A 514 -9.18 24.55 5.54
CA VAL A 514 -9.24 24.22 4.12
C VAL A 514 -10.08 22.96 3.89
N GLY A 515 -11.01 23.06 2.96
CA GLY A 515 -11.75 21.95 2.38
C GLY A 515 -11.06 21.45 1.10
N TYR A 516 -10.98 20.15 0.95
CA TYR A 516 -10.45 19.48 -0.24
C TYR A 516 -11.53 18.63 -0.87
N PHE A 517 -11.63 18.67 -2.20
CA PHE A 517 -12.54 17.84 -2.99
C PHE A 517 -11.71 17.14 -4.07
N GLY A 518 -11.76 15.82 -4.07
CA GLY A 518 -10.98 14.97 -4.95
C GLY A 518 -11.84 14.11 -5.85
N TRP A 519 -11.41 13.94 -7.10
CA TRP A 519 -11.85 12.91 -8.03
C TRP A 519 -10.63 12.16 -8.56
N LEU A 520 -10.60 10.87 -8.29
CA LEU A 520 -9.50 10.01 -8.66
C LEU A 520 -10.03 8.78 -9.39
N GLY A 521 -9.16 8.10 -10.08
CA GLY A 521 -9.51 6.85 -10.73
C GLY A 521 -8.30 5.98 -10.99
N SER A 522 -8.53 4.68 -10.93
CA SER A 522 -7.53 3.67 -11.24
C SER A 522 -8.20 2.53 -12.00
N GLY A 523 -7.58 2.07 -13.09
CA GLY A 523 -8.13 0.98 -13.87
C GLY A 523 -7.23 0.56 -15.00
N HIS A 524 -7.73 -0.39 -15.82
CA HIS A 524 -6.99 -0.89 -16.97
C HIS A 524 -7.91 -1.16 -18.15
N ILE A 525 -7.38 -0.98 -19.34
CA ILE A 525 -8.00 -1.40 -20.61
C ILE A 525 -6.98 -2.32 -21.31
N HIS A 526 -7.24 -3.62 -21.32
CA HIS A 526 -6.30 -4.64 -21.77
C HIS A 526 -4.97 -4.55 -21.00
N ARG A 527 -3.87 -4.17 -21.64
CA ARG A 527 -2.53 -4.01 -21.07
C ARG A 527 -2.18 -2.58 -20.66
N LEU A 528 -3.08 -1.66 -20.91
CA LEU A 528 -2.89 -0.26 -20.60
C LEU A 528 -3.51 0.03 -19.23
N ASN A 529 -2.71 0.42 -18.27
CA ASN A 529 -3.19 0.86 -16.96
C ASN A 529 -3.27 2.39 -16.94
N LEU A 530 -4.31 2.91 -16.33
CA LEU A 530 -4.56 4.33 -16.15
C LEU A 530 -4.79 4.63 -14.69
N THR A 531 -4.09 5.63 -14.15
CA THR A 531 -4.38 6.23 -12.85
C THR A 531 -4.42 7.72 -13.01
N HIS A 532 -5.39 8.38 -12.41
CA HIS A 532 -5.48 9.84 -12.39
C HIS A 532 -5.96 10.34 -11.04
N ALA A 533 -5.66 11.60 -10.73
CA ALA A 533 -6.12 12.30 -9.55
C ALA A 533 -6.32 13.77 -9.86
N PHE A 534 -7.36 14.37 -9.30
CA PHE A 534 -7.60 15.79 -9.30
C PHE A 534 -8.09 16.21 -7.91
N TYR A 535 -7.51 17.27 -7.35
CA TYR A 535 -7.96 17.87 -6.11
C TYR A 535 -8.17 19.38 -6.27
N GLN A 536 -9.24 19.89 -5.67
CA GLN A 536 -9.52 21.28 -5.46
C GLN A 536 -9.44 21.59 -3.97
N ALA A 537 -8.60 22.56 -3.58
CA ALA A 537 -8.50 23.09 -2.22
C ALA A 537 -9.15 24.47 -2.13
N ILE A 538 -10.02 24.69 -1.14
CA ILE A 538 -10.72 25.96 -0.91
C ILE A 538 -10.73 26.23 0.58
N GLY A 539 -10.35 27.48 1.00
CA GLY A 539 -10.35 27.80 2.41
C GLY A 539 -9.72 29.15 2.74
N GLU A 540 -9.10 29.20 3.91
CA GLU A 540 -8.43 30.41 4.41
C GLU A 540 -7.25 30.08 5.31
N ASP A 541 -6.27 30.98 5.33
CA ASP A 541 -5.24 31.08 6.33
C ASP A 541 -5.34 32.47 6.98
N THR A 542 -5.46 32.49 8.30
CA THR A 542 -5.72 33.74 9.04
C THR A 542 -4.55 34.71 9.00
N PHE A 543 -3.33 34.22 8.80
CA PHE A 543 -2.11 35.01 8.58
C PHE A 543 -1.02 34.20 7.92
N ASN A 544 -0.93 34.23 6.60
CA ASN A 544 0.16 33.51 5.92
C ASN A 544 1.52 34.19 6.17
N PRO A 545 2.55 33.43 6.61
CA PRO A 545 3.86 33.99 6.95
C PRO A 545 4.57 34.69 5.78
N ILE A 546 4.40 34.19 4.55
CA ILE A 546 5.01 34.77 3.34
C ILE A 546 4.25 36.02 2.91
N ALA A 547 2.93 35.92 2.77
CA ALA A 547 2.08 37.04 2.35
C ALA A 547 1.95 38.15 3.41
N ALA A 548 2.30 37.86 4.68
CA ALA A 548 2.17 38.75 5.84
C ALA A 548 0.75 39.31 6.03
N ARG A 549 -0.25 38.49 5.73
CA ARG A 549 -1.69 38.82 5.84
C ARG A 549 -2.58 37.59 5.81
N ARG A 550 -3.87 37.78 6.13
CA ARG A 550 -4.90 36.79 5.85
C ARG A 550 -5.00 36.57 4.34
N VAL A 551 -5.10 35.29 3.94
CA VAL A 551 -5.30 34.90 2.55
C VAL A 551 -6.48 33.94 2.41
N THR A 552 -7.16 33.98 1.28
CA THR A 552 -8.15 33.00 0.87
C THR A 552 -7.49 31.97 -0.04
N VAL A 553 -7.70 30.71 0.26
CA VAL A 553 -7.12 29.59 -0.49
C VAL A 553 -8.04 29.18 -1.64
N ASN A 554 -7.46 29.05 -2.85
CA ASN A 554 -8.11 28.45 -4.02
C ASN A 554 -7.01 27.84 -4.91
N ALA A 555 -6.78 26.56 -4.73
CA ALA A 555 -5.63 25.87 -5.32
C ALA A 555 -6.01 24.49 -5.87
N GLN A 556 -5.25 23.99 -6.83
CA GLN A 556 -5.54 22.75 -7.55
C GLN A 556 -4.32 21.84 -7.67
N MET A 557 -4.59 20.54 -7.70
CA MET A 557 -3.62 19.51 -8.04
C MET A 557 -4.21 18.57 -9.09
N ALA A 558 -3.37 18.13 -10.01
CA ALA A 558 -3.72 17.08 -10.98
C ALA A 558 -2.55 16.13 -11.18
N ALA A 559 -2.84 14.85 -11.30
CA ALA A 559 -1.87 13.81 -11.62
C ALA A 559 -2.49 12.82 -12.59
N ALA A 560 -1.68 12.29 -13.51
CA ALA A 560 -2.07 11.20 -14.39
C ALA A 560 -0.87 10.30 -14.67
N GLU A 561 -1.10 9.00 -14.66
CA GLU A 561 -0.12 7.99 -15.05
C GLU A 561 -0.76 6.99 -16.00
N ILE A 562 -0.07 6.71 -17.07
CA ILE A 562 -0.39 5.64 -18.00
C ILE A 562 0.77 4.66 -17.99
N SER A 563 0.48 3.38 -17.82
CA SER A 563 1.50 2.34 -17.93
C SER A 563 1.06 1.21 -18.86
N TYR A 564 2.04 0.61 -19.50
CA TYR A 564 1.86 -0.48 -20.45
C TYR A 564 2.71 -1.68 -20.02
N ASP A 565 2.03 -2.82 -19.80
CA ASP A 565 2.67 -4.06 -19.42
C ASP A 565 3.05 -4.88 -20.65
N LYS A 566 4.34 -5.12 -20.83
CA LYS A 566 4.86 -5.96 -21.91
C LYS A 566 5.82 -6.99 -21.34
N ASP A 567 5.36 -8.23 -21.22
CA ASP A 567 6.10 -9.37 -20.69
C ASP A 567 6.65 -9.06 -19.28
N TRP A 568 7.96 -8.96 -19.12
CA TRP A 568 8.67 -8.69 -17.87
C TRP A 568 8.97 -7.20 -17.66
N ILE A 569 8.49 -6.30 -18.51
CA ILE A 569 8.71 -4.85 -18.42
C ILE A 569 7.37 -4.13 -18.34
N ARG A 570 7.25 -3.19 -17.41
CA ARG A 570 6.21 -2.17 -17.36
C ARG A 570 6.80 -0.82 -17.72
N TYR A 571 6.32 -0.21 -18.78
CA TYR A 571 6.65 1.16 -19.16
C TYR A 571 5.63 2.11 -18.51
N ARG A 572 6.10 3.23 -17.95
CA ARG A 572 5.27 4.25 -17.31
C ARG A 572 5.56 5.63 -17.90
N VAL A 573 4.49 6.41 -18.12
CA VAL A 573 4.57 7.84 -18.39
C VAL A 573 3.57 8.51 -17.45
N SER A 574 4.03 9.51 -16.70
CA SER A 574 3.18 10.22 -15.76
C SER A 574 3.44 11.72 -15.75
N THR A 575 2.44 12.46 -15.31
CA THR A 575 2.51 13.91 -15.11
C THR A 575 1.89 14.28 -13.78
N PHE A 576 2.51 15.25 -13.11
CA PHE A 576 2.02 15.81 -11.84
C PHE A 576 2.04 17.33 -11.93
N TYR A 577 0.96 17.93 -11.51
CA TYR A 577 0.77 19.38 -11.53
C TYR A 577 0.21 19.85 -10.19
N THR A 578 0.78 20.90 -9.62
CA THR A 578 0.15 21.71 -8.59
C THR A 578 0.20 23.16 -8.98
N SER A 579 -0.93 23.86 -8.76
CA SER A 579 -0.98 25.30 -8.96
C SER A 579 0.00 26.01 -8.02
N GLY A 580 0.58 27.12 -8.47
CA GLY A 580 1.46 27.99 -7.73
C GLY A 580 0.84 29.38 -7.50
N ASP A 581 1.38 30.14 -6.57
CA ASP A 581 0.96 31.51 -6.28
C ASP A 581 1.82 32.52 -7.05
N GLY A 582 1.23 33.17 -8.06
CA GLY A 582 1.87 34.20 -8.88
C GLY A 582 1.84 35.60 -8.27
N ASN A 583 1.22 35.82 -7.10
CA ASN A 583 1.22 37.11 -6.43
C ASN A 583 1.16 36.93 -4.90
N PRO A 584 2.28 36.66 -4.24
CA PRO A 584 2.31 36.45 -2.80
C PRO A 584 1.92 37.68 -1.97
N ARG A 585 1.72 38.84 -2.57
CA ARG A 585 1.37 40.11 -1.89
C ARG A 585 -0.15 40.38 -1.85
N ASP A 586 -0.97 39.64 -2.60
CA ASP A 586 -2.41 39.81 -2.58
C ASP A 586 -3.06 38.96 -1.45
N GLY A 587 -4.34 39.06 -1.29
CA GLY A 587 -5.10 38.30 -0.25
C GLY A 587 -5.53 36.91 -0.71
N ARG A 588 -4.92 36.34 -1.74
CA ARG A 588 -5.28 35.03 -2.32
C ARG A 588 -4.06 34.13 -2.36
N ALA A 589 -4.22 32.91 -1.88
CA ALA A 589 -3.20 31.85 -1.95
C ALA A 589 -3.64 30.81 -2.99
N ARG A 590 -2.83 30.62 -4.01
CA ARG A 590 -3.15 29.76 -5.18
C ARG A 590 -2.25 28.54 -5.30
N GLY A 591 -1.22 28.43 -4.48
CA GLY A 591 -0.34 27.26 -4.47
C GLY A 591 -1.00 26.09 -3.74
N PHE A 592 -1.12 24.94 -4.38
CA PHE A 592 -1.67 23.76 -3.74
C PHE A 592 -0.72 23.21 -2.69
N ASP A 593 -1.27 22.79 -1.56
CA ASP A 593 -0.60 22.01 -0.53
C ASP A 593 -1.54 20.98 0.06
N SER A 594 -0.99 19.84 0.50
CA SER A 594 -1.71 18.70 1.05
C SER A 594 -1.91 18.83 2.58
N ILE A 595 -2.58 17.86 3.19
CA ILE A 595 -2.60 17.70 4.65
C ILE A 595 -1.26 17.10 5.11
N VAL A 596 -1.03 15.83 4.81
CA VAL A 596 0.25 15.10 4.97
C VAL A 596 0.32 14.08 3.85
N ASP A 597 0.96 14.43 2.74
CA ASP A 597 1.09 13.56 1.58
C ASP A 597 2.27 12.59 1.72
N LEU A 598 2.14 11.45 1.04
CA LEU A 598 3.21 10.46 0.86
C LEU A 598 3.01 9.75 -0.50
N PRO A 599 3.23 10.47 -1.62
CA PRO A 599 2.85 9.96 -2.92
C PRO A 599 3.77 8.84 -3.42
N ASN A 600 3.17 7.69 -3.70
CA ASN A 600 3.83 6.65 -4.50
C ASN A 600 3.61 6.92 -5.99
N PHE A 601 4.39 7.86 -6.53
CA PHE A 601 4.23 8.40 -7.87
C PHE A 601 5.57 8.88 -8.44
N ALA A 602 5.71 8.96 -9.77
CA ALA A 602 6.87 9.53 -10.47
C ALA A 602 8.24 8.98 -10.00
N GLY A 603 8.31 7.66 -9.76
CA GLY A 603 9.53 6.99 -9.28
C GLY A 603 9.58 6.76 -7.76
N GLY A 604 8.75 7.44 -6.96
CA GLY A 604 8.66 7.23 -5.52
C GLY A 604 10.02 7.24 -4.83
N LEU A 605 10.36 6.15 -4.15
CA LEU A 605 11.64 5.99 -3.43
C LEU A 605 12.89 6.18 -4.31
N PHE A 606 12.82 5.92 -5.61
CA PHE A 606 13.95 6.03 -6.54
C PHE A 606 14.09 7.43 -7.17
N SER A 607 13.18 8.39 -6.89
CA SER A 607 13.30 9.79 -7.27
C SER A 607 14.08 10.56 -6.19
N PHE A 608 15.10 11.33 -6.59
CA PHE A 608 15.81 12.24 -5.70
C PHE A 608 14.88 13.32 -5.15
N TRP A 609 14.07 13.93 -6.03
CA TRP A 609 13.16 15.01 -5.67
C TRP A 609 12.09 14.58 -4.66
N ASN A 610 11.51 13.40 -4.82
CA ASN A 610 10.48 12.90 -3.92
C ASN A 610 11.07 12.48 -2.55
N ARG A 611 12.26 11.86 -2.54
CA ARG A 611 12.83 11.31 -1.32
C ARG A 611 13.53 12.34 -0.46
N GLU A 612 14.23 13.30 -1.07
CA GLU A 612 15.13 14.19 -0.33
C GLU A 612 14.45 15.51 0.06
N GLY A 613 14.63 15.91 1.32
CA GLY A 613 14.29 17.25 1.77
C GLY A 613 15.34 18.26 1.36
N ILE A 614 14.93 19.35 0.69
CA ILE A 614 15.81 20.40 0.20
C ILE A 614 15.56 21.67 1.00
N ARG A 615 16.54 22.08 1.82
CA ARG A 615 16.44 23.31 2.61
C ARG A 615 16.60 24.54 1.72
N LEU A 616 15.72 25.53 1.91
CA LEU A 616 15.75 26.81 1.23
C LEU A 616 16.43 27.89 2.10
N LEU A 617 16.09 27.92 3.38
CA LEU A 617 16.61 28.90 4.34
C LEU A 617 17.23 28.20 5.56
N GLY A 618 18.23 28.84 6.17
CA GLY A 618 18.90 28.34 7.38
C GLY A 618 17.99 28.24 8.60
N SER A 619 16.88 28.98 8.61
CA SER A 619 15.85 28.93 9.66
C SER A 619 15.01 27.65 9.69
N GLY A 620 15.15 26.76 8.72
CA GLY A 620 14.40 25.52 8.66
C GLY A 620 13.33 25.45 7.58
N ILE A 621 13.11 26.50 6.79
CA ILE A 621 12.20 26.44 5.64
C ILE A 621 12.77 25.52 4.56
N LEU A 622 11.94 24.59 4.11
CA LEU A 622 12.26 23.63 3.08
C LEU A 622 11.63 24.05 1.74
N LEU A 623 12.36 23.89 0.65
CA LEU A 623 11.79 23.96 -0.70
C LEU A 623 10.85 22.78 -0.91
N THR A 624 11.31 21.56 -0.60
CA THR A 624 10.49 20.35 -0.58
C THR A 624 10.78 19.54 0.68
N THR A 625 9.78 18.87 1.21
CA THR A 625 9.87 17.96 2.37
C THR A 625 10.09 16.52 1.91
N PRO A 626 10.77 15.67 2.69
CA PRO A 626 10.93 14.26 2.34
C PRO A 626 9.60 13.56 2.12
N GLY A 627 9.53 12.74 1.06
CA GLY A 627 8.32 12.02 0.70
C GLY A 627 7.20 12.91 0.12
N SER A 628 7.50 14.13 -0.36
CA SER A 628 6.56 15.01 -1.04
C SER A 628 7.06 15.44 -2.41
N LEU A 629 6.16 15.53 -3.38
CA LEU A 629 6.46 16.13 -4.69
C LEU A 629 6.28 17.64 -4.71
N ILE A 630 5.59 18.21 -3.71
CA ILE A 630 5.14 19.60 -3.68
C ILE A 630 6.25 20.51 -3.12
N PRO A 631 6.66 21.57 -3.83
CA PRO A 631 7.56 22.59 -3.28
C PRO A 631 6.79 23.52 -2.34
N SER A 632 6.37 23.00 -1.19
CA SER A 632 5.38 23.62 -0.30
C SER A 632 5.92 24.79 0.52
N LEU A 633 7.24 24.94 0.65
CA LEU A 633 7.88 25.94 1.51
C LEU A 633 7.44 25.80 2.99
N ARG A 634 7.18 24.58 3.45
CA ARG A 634 6.92 24.30 4.87
C ARG A 634 8.22 24.25 5.67
N ALA A 635 8.13 24.44 6.98
CA ALA A 635 9.22 24.12 7.90
C ALA A 635 9.34 22.62 8.17
N SER A 636 8.23 21.92 8.23
CA SER A 636 8.13 20.46 8.38
C SER A 636 6.80 19.99 7.80
N LYS A 637 6.75 18.79 7.25
CA LYS A 637 5.51 18.20 6.73
C LYS A 637 4.60 17.73 7.88
N GLU A 638 5.18 17.07 8.84
CA GLU A 638 4.47 16.44 9.96
C GLU A 638 4.18 17.42 11.11
N GLU A 639 5.09 18.34 11.41
CA GLU A 639 5.00 19.26 12.56
C GLU A 639 4.59 20.69 12.17
N GLY A 640 4.90 21.10 10.93
CA GLY A 640 4.57 22.42 10.39
C GLY A 640 3.15 22.52 9.85
N GLN A 641 2.70 23.73 9.54
CA GLN A 641 1.40 23.99 8.91
C GLN A 641 1.47 23.93 7.39
N ALA A 642 0.35 23.60 6.74
CA ALA A 642 0.23 23.68 5.28
C ALA A 642 0.43 25.13 4.79
N ASN A 643 1.06 25.30 3.62
CA ASN A 643 1.32 26.62 3.06
C ASN A 643 0.87 26.71 1.60
N PHE A 644 -0.13 27.54 1.35
CA PHE A 644 -0.74 27.74 0.04
C PHE A 644 -0.15 28.96 -0.73
N VAL A 645 0.85 29.63 -0.16
CA VAL A 645 1.68 30.60 -0.84
C VAL A 645 2.99 29.96 -1.20
N ASN A 646 2.99 29.16 -2.26
CA ASN A 646 4.10 28.35 -2.71
C ASN A 646 4.21 28.37 -4.24
N PRO A 647 5.33 27.95 -4.82
CA PRO A 647 5.55 28.08 -6.28
C PRO A 647 4.77 27.07 -7.11
N GLY A 648 4.21 26.00 -6.52
CA GLY A 648 3.66 24.90 -7.30
C GLY A 648 4.68 24.21 -8.19
N ILE A 649 4.29 23.14 -8.85
CA ILE A 649 5.19 22.34 -9.69
C ILE A 649 4.46 21.77 -10.91
N PHE A 650 5.20 21.63 -12.01
CA PHE A 650 4.91 20.74 -13.10
C PHE A 650 6.02 19.70 -13.22
N LEU A 651 5.64 18.42 -13.22
CA LEU A 651 6.54 17.28 -13.37
C LEU A 651 6.06 16.40 -14.52
N ALA A 652 6.97 16.04 -15.42
CA ALA A 652 6.79 15.01 -16.43
C ALA A 652 7.73 13.84 -16.13
N ASN A 653 7.19 12.63 -16.13
CA ASN A 653 7.91 11.42 -15.78
C ASN A 653 7.90 10.39 -16.91
N ALA A 654 8.99 9.66 -17.03
CA ALA A 654 9.09 8.42 -17.78
C ALA A 654 9.82 7.38 -16.92
N GLY A 655 9.26 6.19 -16.81
CA GLY A 655 9.81 5.12 -15.99
C GLY A 655 9.63 3.74 -16.59
N ALA A 656 10.41 2.79 -16.09
CA ALA A 656 10.27 1.39 -16.41
C ALA A 656 10.54 0.51 -15.18
N ASP A 657 9.71 -0.49 -14.99
CA ASP A 657 9.88 -1.52 -13.97
C ASP A 657 10.20 -2.84 -14.67
N PHE A 658 11.17 -3.57 -14.15
CA PHE A 658 11.71 -4.79 -14.74
C PHE A 658 11.56 -5.96 -13.78
N GLU A 659 10.80 -6.99 -14.14
CA GLU A 659 10.75 -8.26 -13.42
C GLU A 659 11.89 -9.18 -13.92
N LEU A 660 13.13 -8.87 -13.51
CA LEU A 660 14.34 -9.55 -14.00
C LEU A 660 14.34 -11.05 -13.66
N THR A 661 13.92 -11.39 -12.47
CA THR A 661 13.64 -12.75 -12.02
C THR A 661 12.47 -12.71 -11.03
N PRO A 662 11.84 -13.85 -10.66
CA PRO A 662 10.82 -13.88 -9.61
C PRO A 662 11.28 -13.29 -8.26
N LYS A 663 12.60 -13.20 -8.03
CA LYS A 663 13.19 -12.66 -6.80
C LYS A 663 13.77 -11.27 -6.94
N LEU A 664 14.01 -10.79 -8.16
CA LEU A 664 14.73 -9.56 -8.43
C LEU A 664 13.93 -8.65 -9.37
N ARG A 665 13.59 -7.47 -8.88
CA ARG A 665 12.96 -6.38 -9.64
C ARG A 665 13.97 -5.25 -9.84
N GLY A 666 13.94 -4.62 -10.98
CA GLY A 666 14.70 -3.42 -11.31
C GLY A 666 13.78 -2.24 -11.58
N PHE A 667 14.28 -1.04 -11.38
CA PHE A 667 13.53 0.21 -11.57
C PHE A 667 14.41 1.23 -12.28
N ALA A 668 13.86 1.93 -13.25
CA ALA A 668 14.48 3.10 -13.84
C ALA A 668 13.46 4.24 -13.92
N ASN A 669 13.88 5.46 -13.59
CA ASN A 669 13.00 6.60 -13.50
C ASN A 669 13.70 7.87 -14.01
N PHE A 670 12.95 8.71 -14.70
CA PHE A 670 13.36 10.03 -15.17
C PHE A 670 12.25 11.03 -14.92
N ASN A 671 12.54 12.14 -14.27
CA ASN A 671 11.61 13.25 -14.06
C ASN A 671 12.19 14.54 -14.64
N PHE A 672 11.40 15.27 -15.41
CA PHE A 672 11.63 16.66 -15.72
C PHE A 672 10.79 17.53 -14.77
N LEU A 673 11.43 18.47 -14.08
CA LEU A 673 10.86 19.26 -12.99
C LEU A 673 10.89 20.75 -13.33
N ARG A 674 9.77 21.43 -13.08
CA ARG A 674 9.62 22.86 -13.33
C ARG A 674 8.71 23.49 -12.28
N PHE A 675 9.09 24.65 -11.72
CA PHE A 675 8.17 25.50 -10.95
C PHE A 675 7.00 25.96 -11.83
N GLU A 676 5.79 25.93 -11.32
CA GLU A 676 4.62 26.51 -12.00
C GLU A 676 4.72 28.03 -11.96
N ARG A 677 5.07 28.59 -10.80
CA ARG A 677 5.30 30.02 -10.54
C ARG A 677 6.62 30.22 -9.80
N THR A 678 7.25 31.38 -9.99
CA THR A 678 8.51 31.73 -9.30
C THR A 678 8.40 32.95 -8.40
N GLU A 679 7.31 33.71 -8.52
CA GLU A 679 7.08 34.99 -7.82
C GLU A 679 7.14 34.85 -6.30
N THR A 680 6.68 33.72 -5.76
CA THR A 680 6.77 33.41 -4.32
C THR A 680 8.23 33.25 -3.87
N LEU A 681 9.04 32.55 -4.68
CA LEU A 681 10.48 32.36 -4.40
C LEU A 681 11.23 33.68 -4.55
N GLU A 682 10.95 34.45 -5.61
CA GLU A 682 11.54 35.76 -5.84
C GLU A 682 11.25 36.72 -4.66
N PHE A 683 10.03 36.70 -4.17
CA PHE A 683 9.61 37.51 -3.03
C PHE A 683 10.30 37.06 -1.72
N LEU A 684 10.32 35.74 -1.45
CA LEU A 684 10.89 35.19 -0.22
C LEU A 684 12.41 35.35 -0.16
N LEU A 685 13.11 35.22 -1.28
CA LEU A 685 14.58 35.29 -1.39
C LEU A 685 15.10 36.68 -1.72
N PHE A 686 14.23 37.66 -1.97
CA PHE A 686 14.59 39.02 -2.44
C PHE A 686 15.45 38.95 -3.71
N GLN A 687 15.16 38.04 -4.63
CA GLN A 687 15.94 37.79 -5.84
C GLN A 687 15.01 37.66 -7.04
N SER A 688 15.28 38.37 -8.14
CA SER A 688 14.55 38.30 -9.41
C SER A 688 15.48 38.61 -10.58
N PRO A 689 15.33 37.91 -11.72
CA PRO A 689 14.41 36.84 -11.98
C PRO A 689 14.89 35.45 -11.47
N ILE A 690 13.95 34.57 -11.12
CA ILE A 690 14.20 33.15 -10.92
C ILE A 690 13.55 32.38 -12.07
N HIS A 691 14.33 31.54 -12.78
CA HIS A 691 13.81 30.75 -13.87
C HIS A 691 12.94 29.58 -13.38
N HIS A 692 12.04 29.11 -14.26
CA HIS A 692 11.12 28.02 -13.88
C HIS A 692 11.76 26.62 -13.78
N THR A 693 12.81 26.33 -14.56
CA THR A 693 13.35 24.95 -14.66
C THR A 693 14.09 24.56 -13.38
N ILE A 694 13.53 23.59 -12.64
CA ILE A 694 14.18 22.98 -11.46
C ILE A 694 15.32 22.09 -11.91
N GLY A 695 15.06 21.17 -12.84
CA GLY A 695 16.08 20.26 -13.35
C GLY A 695 15.52 18.91 -13.82
N GLU A 696 16.45 17.97 -13.95
CA GLU A 696 16.20 16.61 -14.40
C GLU A 696 16.63 15.65 -13.29
N ASP A 697 15.72 14.76 -12.88
CA ASP A 697 15.93 13.79 -11.81
C ASP A 697 15.97 12.38 -12.42
N PHE A 698 17.09 11.69 -12.21
CA PHE A 698 17.35 10.33 -12.67
C PHE A 698 17.41 9.40 -11.47
N GLY A 699 16.75 8.26 -11.57
CA GLY A 699 16.77 7.23 -10.54
C GLY A 699 16.85 5.83 -11.10
N ILE A 700 17.64 4.98 -10.45
CA ILE A 700 17.68 3.55 -10.70
C ILE A 700 17.68 2.80 -9.38
N GLY A 701 17.12 1.60 -9.38
CA GLY A 701 17.11 0.78 -8.18
C GLY A 701 16.77 -0.67 -8.43
N VAL A 702 16.96 -1.44 -7.38
CA VAL A 702 16.65 -2.87 -7.36
C VAL A 702 15.97 -3.25 -6.05
N GLU A 703 15.10 -4.24 -6.12
CA GLU A 703 14.50 -4.92 -4.97
C GLU A 703 14.75 -6.41 -5.12
N TYR A 704 15.30 -7.03 -4.09
CA TYR A 704 15.62 -8.45 -4.06
C TYR A 704 14.96 -9.16 -2.89
N ARG A 705 14.23 -10.25 -3.17
CA ARG A 705 13.47 -11.09 -2.23
C ARG A 705 14.01 -12.51 -2.23
N PRO A 706 15.07 -12.81 -1.44
CA PRO A 706 15.73 -14.12 -1.46
C PRO A 706 14.81 -15.32 -1.27
N PRO A 707 13.88 -15.33 -0.29
CA PRO A 707 12.97 -16.46 -0.05
C PRO A 707 11.69 -16.44 -0.89
N LEU A 708 11.55 -15.55 -1.90
CA LEU A 708 10.30 -15.30 -2.63
C LEU A 708 9.13 -14.85 -1.75
N SER A 709 9.41 -14.30 -0.59
CA SER A 709 8.45 -13.78 0.37
C SER A 709 8.87 -12.40 0.84
N GLU A 710 7.98 -11.70 1.54
CA GLU A 710 8.24 -10.39 2.14
C GLU A 710 9.04 -10.48 3.46
N ASN A 711 9.46 -11.68 3.88
CA ASN A 711 10.19 -11.85 5.14
C ASN A 711 11.61 -11.29 5.08
N ILE A 712 12.24 -11.28 3.91
CA ILE A 712 13.52 -10.62 3.67
C ILE A 712 13.41 -9.84 2.38
N VAL A 713 13.50 -8.52 2.48
CA VAL A 713 13.51 -7.62 1.33
C VAL A 713 14.77 -6.76 1.40
N LEU A 714 15.54 -6.78 0.33
CA LEU A 714 16.72 -5.94 0.15
C LEU A 714 16.41 -4.94 -0.95
N THR A 715 16.49 -3.66 -0.64
CA THR A 715 16.27 -2.59 -1.61
C THR A 715 17.51 -1.71 -1.71
N GLY A 716 17.88 -1.31 -2.90
CA GLY A 716 18.98 -0.40 -3.09
C GLY A 716 18.80 0.43 -4.36
N GLY A 717 19.34 1.63 -4.35
CA GLY A 717 19.22 2.50 -5.50
C GLY A 717 20.15 3.70 -5.45
N ALA A 718 20.24 4.36 -6.59
CA ALA A 718 20.94 5.62 -6.77
C ALA A 718 20.04 6.60 -7.51
N SER A 719 20.08 7.86 -7.11
CA SER A 719 19.37 8.94 -7.79
C SER A 719 20.21 10.21 -7.88
N ALA A 720 19.93 11.04 -8.89
CA ALA A 720 20.65 12.28 -9.11
C ALA A 720 19.71 13.34 -9.69
N LEU A 721 19.76 14.55 -9.14
CA LEU A 721 19.12 15.73 -9.68
C LEU A 721 20.18 16.61 -10.37
N GLN A 722 20.07 16.74 -11.67
CA GLN A 722 20.84 17.67 -12.48
C GLN A 722 20.17 19.05 -12.44
N PRO A 723 20.77 20.08 -11.82
CA PRO A 723 20.14 21.38 -11.66
C PRO A 723 19.82 22.07 -12.98
N GLY A 724 18.58 22.50 -13.14
CA GLY A 724 18.13 23.45 -14.15
C GLY A 724 18.45 24.90 -13.76
N GLN A 725 18.11 25.86 -14.63
CA GLN A 725 18.48 27.25 -14.39
C GLN A 725 17.79 27.83 -13.14
N GLY A 726 16.51 27.56 -12.94
CA GLY A 726 15.81 28.07 -11.74
C GLY A 726 16.36 27.52 -10.42
N PHE A 727 16.84 26.28 -10.42
CA PHE A 727 17.52 25.72 -9.25
C PHE A 727 18.91 26.37 -9.06
N LYS A 728 19.62 26.67 -10.15
CA LYS A 728 20.92 27.36 -10.12
C LYS A 728 20.82 28.81 -9.65
N ASP A 729 19.72 29.48 -9.94
CA ASP A 729 19.46 30.84 -9.46
C ASP A 729 19.32 30.88 -7.94
N ILE A 730 18.82 29.81 -7.32
CA ILE A 730 18.61 29.68 -5.87
C ILE A 730 19.85 29.09 -5.18
N TYR A 731 20.38 28.00 -5.76
CA TYR A 731 21.43 27.17 -5.17
C TYR A 731 22.71 27.18 -6.01
N THR A 732 23.59 26.21 -5.80
CA THR A 732 24.77 26.00 -6.63
C THR A 732 24.41 25.11 -7.84
N GLY A 733 25.17 25.25 -8.94
CA GLY A 733 25.00 24.42 -10.12
C GLY A 733 25.55 22.98 -10.01
N ARG A 734 25.88 22.52 -8.81
CA ARG A 734 26.40 21.15 -8.57
C ARG A 734 25.28 20.15 -8.64
N THR A 735 25.50 19.04 -9.35
CA THR A 735 24.59 17.89 -9.35
C THR A 735 24.39 17.35 -7.93
N LEU A 736 23.15 17.19 -7.53
CA LEU A 736 22.77 16.52 -6.29
C LEU A 736 22.67 15.02 -6.57
N PHE A 737 23.02 14.19 -5.59
CA PHE A 737 22.94 12.75 -5.73
C PHE A 737 22.64 12.08 -4.41
N SER A 738 22.12 10.86 -4.48
CA SER A 738 21.96 9.98 -3.34
C SER A 738 22.22 8.52 -3.76
N LEU A 739 22.83 7.79 -2.84
CA LEU A 739 22.99 6.33 -2.87
C LEU A 739 22.39 5.78 -1.59
N PHE A 740 21.39 4.92 -1.71
CA PHE A 740 20.68 4.38 -0.57
C PHE A 740 20.52 2.87 -0.64
N GLY A 741 20.29 2.26 0.51
CA GLY A 741 19.95 0.85 0.64
C GLY A 741 19.14 0.58 1.89
N SER A 742 18.26 -0.41 1.83
CA SER A 742 17.54 -0.91 2.99
C SER A 742 17.57 -2.43 3.07
N VAL A 743 17.51 -2.92 4.29
CA VAL A 743 17.32 -4.33 4.64
C VAL A 743 16.11 -4.41 5.55
N LYS A 744 15.05 -5.05 5.07
CA LYS A 744 13.84 -5.29 5.85
C LYS A 744 13.70 -6.76 6.16
N LEU A 745 13.57 -7.06 7.45
CA LEU A 745 13.32 -8.40 7.98
C LEU A 745 11.93 -8.39 8.62
N THR A 746 11.08 -9.36 8.28
CA THR A 746 9.71 -9.47 8.80
C THR A 746 9.43 -10.90 9.25
N PHE A 747 8.96 -11.05 10.51
CA PHE A 747 8.43 -12.29 11.05
C PHE A 747 6.92 -12.25 11.06
#